data_ca330f4c38a93ac46ef6468e1bc1334c
#
_entry.id   ca330f4c38a93ac46ef6468e1bc1334c
#
_cell.length_a   1.000
_cell.length_b   1.000
_cell.length_c   1.000
_cell.angle_alpha   90.00
_cell.angle_beta   90.00
_cell.angle_gamma   90.00
#
_symmetry.space_group_name_H-M   'P 1'
#
loop_
_entity.id
_entity.type
_entity.pdbx_description
1 polymer ?
#
loop_
_entity_poly.entity_id
_entity_poly.type
_entity_poly.pdbx_seq_one_letter_code
_entity_poly.pdbx_strand_id
1 'polypeptide(L)'
;ISVDGVDYSVVSISGKSYYWYNYDDSVRTVTLPNTLQRIGQYAFCYYRNITSLTIPESVTEVGQDIFSGCDKLKELHLLSKTPPTCLGNLYGPSNLIVYVPNDPDAESVSKPTFHKYRTADVWCNYLLVAEEPLALEIDVADPGTLGKLVIENAGYLQEVNKLTVRGELNADDWKKMKEMSNLIEVDLSGLVNEAIPSSQFSRRWAITKVKLPKNLKTINNDAFYNSGISGIVFPETLESIGYESFASCYGLTSIVLPNSVTSLDSYCFNSCNNIREVNLSESLTSISSNSFNGCDIRELTLPSNIITVNSSAFSSNNKLAKINFSENLETIGSGAFADCDSLASVVMPASLRRIEGSAFAGCDKLESITLNEGLESLGSAAFSNCDMLTDVVIPSSVTYCSSAFGSCDGLKNLRVLAIIPPTTGGSCPMSNVNLNDVTLHVPYWSTTEYLDASGWAEFKTVEPSYDMPQNIIINKDFDFALSQDIPDDYRPNISLVRTGEGYTDSWGYSDYFHGNLTIGSRSKLPINDFKIVYSPYAKWCSDYDYWHQYNYGNEYWQRTQYNPTSLIVKGEMRAENVDMELLVRKSEWQFISFPFDVNMSDVVPADATTQWVIREYSGEKRAAQAMDETWVNVPSDAVLKAGKGYVLHSYTNNNYEDRSDIVAFNVKPVVESVNRQAIFLSTDRTVALEEHTGEFEHDRSWNLIGNPYPSYYDTRFLDFTAPITVWNRQAGKYMAYSPVDDKYILDPGQAFFVQRPVDQETITFLNGGRQTYRHARKLEVEEAPSRANMVMAPRSVYNILVKGGESVDRTRVVINEAATFDYELSRDAGKFMGGEEAGVQLFTINGGVRYAINERPLGGGEVRFTGQ
;
A
#
# COMPACT_ATOMS: atom_id res chain seq x y z
N ILE A 1 9.31 -27.21 -66.96
CA ILE A 1 10.06 -26.12 -67.58
C ILE A 1 10.20 -26.47 -69.06
N SER A 2 9.76 -25.62 -69.92
CA SER A 2 9.91 -25.78 -71.40
C SER A 2 11.13 -24.96 -71.83
N VAL A 3 12.07 -25.64 -72.52
CA VAL A 3 13.25 -24.99 -73.09
C VAL A 3 13.32 -25.46 -74.60
N ASP A 4 13.37 -24.50 -75.52
CA ASP A 4 13.40 -24.76 -76.96
C ASP A 4 12.28 -25.64 -77.44
N GLY A 5 11.08 -25.57 -76.84
CA GLY A 5 9.90 -26.37 -77.22
C GLY A 5 9.92 -27.81 -76.73
N VAL A 6 10.89 -28.16 -75.87
CA VAL A 6 10.95 -29.46 -75.18
C VAL A 6 10.60 -29.28 -73.76
N ASP A 7 9.62 -30.06 -73.30
CA ASP A 7 9.22 -30.05 -71.87
C ASP A 7 10.13 -30.93 -71.04
N TYR A 8 10.76 -30.30 -70.04
CA TYR A 8 11.61 -30.98 -69.08
C TYR A 8 10.88 -31.06 -67.68
N SER A 9 10.93 -32.23 -67.08
CA SER A 9 10.44 -32.47 -65.78
C SER A 9 11.47 -31.97 -64.76
N VAL A 10 11.09 -31.13 -63.83
CA VAL A 10 11.97 -30.75 -62.70
C VAL A 10 11.96 -31.88 -61.65
N VAL A 11 13.10 -32.58 -61.56
CA VAL A 11 13.25 -33.73 -60.66
C VAL A 11 14.09 -33.40 -59.36
N SER A 12 14.78 -32.26 -59.34
CA SER A 12 15.59 -31.85 -58.21
C SER A 12 15.68 -30.33 -58.08
N ILE A 13 15.65 -29.83 -56.92
CA ILE A 13 16.00 -28.45 -56.55
C ILE A 13 17.40 -28.51 -55.91
N SER A 14 18.37 -27.79 -56.49
CA SER A 14 19.72 -27.69 -55.95
C SER A 14 19.73 -26.89 -54.64
N GLY A 15 20.59 -27.32 -53.73
CA GLY A 15 20.77 -26.60 -52.46
C GLY A 15 21.47 -25.27 -52.64
N LYS A 16 21.28 -24.38 -51.67
CA LYS A 16 22.03 -23.13 -51.55
C LYS A 16 23.32 -23.36 -50.77
N SER A 17 24.35 -22.55 -51.06
CA SER A 17 25.56 -22.51 -50.23
C SER A 17 25.31 -21.72 -48.96
N TYR A 18 25.77 -22.20 -47.84
CA TYR A 18 25.64 -21.54 -46.53
C TYR A 18 26.12 -20.06 -46.51
N TYR A 19 26.99 -19.66 -47.40
CA TYR A 19 27.59 -18.30 -47.48
C TYR A 19 26.78 -17.28 -48.30
N TRP A 20 25.65 -17.63 -48.89
CA TRP A 20 24.84 -16.71 -49.71
C TRP A 20 23.52 -16.39 -48.99
N TYR A 21 23.58 -15.47 -48.03
CA TYR A 21 22.40 -14.93 -47.36
C TYR A 21 21.67 -13.94 -48.31
N ASN A 22 21.03 -14.42 -49.33
CA ASN A 22 20.04 -13.61 -50.03
C ASN A 22 18.69 -13.76 -49.32
N TYR A 23 18.42 -12.78 -48.44
CA TYR A 23 17.10 -12.61 -47.87
C TYR A 23 16.13 -12.22 -48.97
N ASP A 24 15.18 -13.08 -49.30
CA ASP A 24 14.12 -12.74 -50.26
C ASP A 24 12.79 -12.62 -49.54
N ASP A 25 12.57 -11.44 -48.98
CA ASP A 25 11.32 -11.10 -48.30
C ASP A 25 10.14 -10.91 -49.28
N SER A 26 10.37 -11.04 -50.58
CA SER A 26 9.30 -10.97 -51.58
C SER A 26 8.52 -12.28 -51.75
N VAL A 27 9.17 -13.43 -51.46
CA VAL A 27 8.56 -14.75 -51.63
C VAL A 27 7.54 -15.01 -50.54
N ARG A 28 6.27 -15.17 -50.93
CA ARG A 28 5.13 -15.47 -50.04
C ARG A 28 4.57 -16.87 -50.23
N THR A 29 4.74 -17.43 -51.43
CA THR A 29 4.24 -18.76 -51.80
C THR A 29 5.29 -19.52 -52.61
N VAL A 30 5.40 -20.82 -52.35
CA VAL A 30 6.25 -21.75 -53.08
C VAL A 30 5.39 -22.91 -53.55
N THR A 31 5.41 -23.15 -54.86
CA THR A 31 4.72 -24.30 -55.48
C THR A 31 5.74 -25.26 -56.05
N LEU A 32 5.70 -26.51 -55.62
CA LEU A 32 6.61 -27.55 -56.06
C LEU A 32 5.94 -28.49 -57.08
N PRO A 33 6.63 -28.89 -58.19
CA PRO A 33 6.05 -29.77 -59.17
C PRO A 33 5.99 -31.22 -58.67
N ASN A 34 4.99 -31.97 -59.07
CA ASN A 34 4.78 -33.37 -58.71
C ASN A 34 5.82 -34.34 -59.31
N THR A 35 6.78 -33.85 -60.08
CA THR A 35 7.91 -34.63 -60.62
C THR A 35 9.15 -34.52 -59.75
N LEU A 36 9.11 -33.66 -58.72
CA LEU A 36 10.23 -33.37 -57.84
C LEU A 36 10.55 -34.59 -56.99
N GLN A 37 11.80 -35.11 -57.03
CA GLN A 37 12.25 -36.24 -56.21
C GLN A 37 13.19 -35.86 -55.09
N ARG A 38 13.93 -34.72 -55.26
CA ARG A 38 14.95 -34.30 -54.29
C ARG A 38 14.90 -32.81 -54.03
N ILE A 39 14.96 -32.39 -52.76
CA ILE A 39 15.13 -31.02 -52.31
C ILE A 39 16.53 -30.89 -51.69
N GLY A 40 17.39 -30.02 -52.25
CA GLY A 40 18.75 -29.83 -51.79
C GLY A 40 18.81 -29.05 -50.43
N GLN A 41 19.98 -29.08 -49.78
CA GLN A 41 20.23 -28.40 -48.50
C GLN A 41 19.97 -26.89 -48.64
N TYR A 42 19.43 -26.25 -47.56
CA TYR A 42 19.11 -24.81 -47.47
C TYR A 42 18.17 -24.29 -48.56
N ALA A 43 17.42 -25.13 -49.28
CA ALA A 43 16.67 -24.76 -50.49
C ALA A 43 15.70 -23.59 -50.29
N PHE A 44 15.00 -23.52 -49.16
CA PHE A 44 14.03 -22.45 -48.83
C PHE A 44 14.53 -21.56 -47.64
N CYS A 45 15.80 -21.67 -47.28
CA CYS A 45 16.38 -20.94 -46.18
C CYS A 45 16.17 -19.41 -46.31
N TYR A 46 15.71 -18.76 -45.21
CA TYR A 46 15.42 -17.32 -45.15
C TYR A 46 14.27 -16.82 -46.04
N TYR A 47 13.35 -17.66 -46.48
CA TYR A 47 12.08 -17.21 -47.03
C TYR A 47 11.10 -16.82 -45.91
N ARG A 48 11.35 -15.65 -45.33
CA ARG A 48 10.71 -15.20 -44.09
C ARG A 48 9.19 -15.00 -44.17
N ASN A 49 8.65 -14.85 -45.38
CA ASN A 49 7.23 -14.54 -45.59
C ASN A 49 6.38 -15.71 -46.05
N ILE A 50 6.95 -16.89 -46.25
CA ILE A 50 6.14 -18.09 -46.51
C ILE A 50 5.46 -18.53 -45.22
N THR A 51 4.19 -18.86 -45.25
CA THR A 51 3.39 -19.32 -44.08
C THR A 51 3.07 -20.81 -44.14
N SER A 52 3.06 -21.37 -45.33
CA SER A 52 2.85 -22.80 -45.59
C SER A 52 3.71 -23.28 -46.75
N LEU A 53 4.05 -24.57 -46.74
CA LEU A 53 4.77 -25.24 -47.81
C LEU A 53 4.23 -26.65 -47.99
N THR A 54 3.95 -27.07 -49.25
CA THR A 54 3.57 -28.44 -49.59
C THR A 54 4.70 -29.16 -50.28
N ILE A 55 5.15 -30.31 -49.78
CA ILE A 55 6.13 -31.21 -50.37
C ILE A 55 5.39 -32.35 -51.06
N PRO A 56 5.54 -32.50 -52.41
CA PRO A 56 4.82 -33.48 -53.21
C PRO A 56 5.15 -34.94 -52.81
N GLU A 57 4.25 -35.84 -53.10
CA GLU A 57 4.39 -37.28 -52.85
C GLU A 57 5.64 -37.90 -53.52
N SER A 58 6.06 -37.32 -54.61
CA SER A 58 7.23 -37.77 -55.39
C SER A 58 8.57 -37.51 -54.72
N VAL A 59 8.61 -36.64 -53.70
CA VAL A 59 9.88 -36.31 -52.98
C VAL A 59 10.27 -37.45 -52.06
N THR A 60 11.46 -37.99 -52.32
CA THR A 60 12.04 -39.11 -51.51
C THR A 60 13.21 -38.68 -50.65
N GLU A 61 13.81 -37.49 -50.94
CA GLU A 61 15.00 -37.01 -50.22
C GLU A 61 14.95 -35.50 -49.97
N VAL A 62 15.30 -35.08 -48.75
CA VAL A 62 15.32 -33.72 -48.29
C VAL A 62 16.66 -33.38 -47.64
N GLY A 63 17.33 -32.33 -48.11
CA GLY A 63 18.60 -31.84 -47.61
C GLY A 63 18.45 -31.25 -46.21
N GLN A 64 19.59 -31.00 -45.55
CA GLN A 64 19.57 -30.40 -44.24
C GLN A 64 19.07 -28.93 -44.30
N ASP A 65 18.45 -28.45 -43.24
CA ASP A 65 18.15 -27.05 -42.93
C ASP A 65 17.34 -26.31 -44.01
N ILE A 66 16.46 -27.03 -44.73
CA ILE A 66 15.70 -26.45 -45.84
C ILE A 66 14.79 -25.28 -45.44
N PHE A 67 14.40 -25.14 -44.17
CA PHE A 67 13.50 -24.09 -43.67
C PHE A 67 14.19 -23.11 -42.70
N SER A 68 15.50 -23.19 -42.50
CA SER A 68 16.19 -22.31 -41.56
C SER A 68 15.91 -20.84 -41.87
N GLY A 69 15.49 -20.04 -40.85
CA GLY A 69 15.13 -18.65 -41.05
C GLY A 69 13.78 -18.38 -41.76
N CYS A 70 12.93 -19.38 -41.89
CA CYS A 70 11.53 -19.21 -42.34
C CYS A 70 10.62 -18.87 -41.13
N ASP A 71 10.79 -17.71 -40.56
CA ASP A 71 10.20 -17.34 -39.25
C ASP A 71 8.65 -17.36 -39.23
N LYS A 72 8.00 -17.20 -40.36
CA LYS A 72 6.52 -17.21 -40.49
C LYS A 72 5.94 -18.54 -40.95
N LEU A 73 6.77 -19.55 -41.26
CA LEU A 73 6.30 -20.86 -41.70
C LEU A 73 5.63 -21.59 -40.52
N LYS A 74 4.34 -21.86 -40.63
CA LYS A 74 3.50 -22.51 -39.62
C LYS A 74 3.07 -23.92 -40.01
N GLU A 75 2.94 -24.18 -41.29
CA GLU A 75 2.35 -25.40 -41.83
C GLU A 75 3.26 -26.01 -42.88
N LEU A 76 3.60 -27.29 -42.73
CA LEU A 76 4.29 -28.08 -43.74
C LEU A 76 3.45 -29.31 -44.05
N HIS A 77 3.00 -29.42 -45.31
CA HIS A 77 2.22 -30.54 -45.79
C HIS A 77 3.11 -31.52 -46.54
N LEU A 78 3.23 -32.75 -46.04
CA LEU A 78 3.98 -33.85 -46.67
C LEU A 78 2.98 -34.78 -47.31
N LEU A 79 2.98 -34.88 -48.63
CA LEU A 79 1.99 -35.68 -49.38
C LEU A 79 2.42 -37.15 -49.54
N SER A 80 3.67 -37.50 -49.22
CA SER A 80 4.20 -38.87 -49.32
C SER A 80 3.71 -39.77 -48.18
N LYS A 81 3.29 -41.00 -48.49
CA LYS A 81 2.95 -42.02 -47.49
C LYS A 81 4.19 -42.65 -46.80
N THR A 82 5.37 -42.32 -47.32
CA THR A 82 6.64 -42.73 -46.71
C THR A 82 7.48 -41.47 -46.41
N PRO A 83 7.94 -41.28 -45.18
CA PRO A 83 8.73 -40.11 -44.84
C PRO A 83 9.91 -39.93 -45.79
N PRO A 84 10.10 -38.77 -46.43
CA PRO A 84 11.32 -38.49 -47.17
C PRO A 84 12.57 -38.65 -46.28
N THR A 85 13.64 -39.23 -46.82
CA THR A 85 14.90 -39.35 -46.15
C THR A 85 15.54 -37.97 -45.93
N CYS A 86 15.87 -37.59 -44.70
CA CYS A 86 16.56 -36.36 -44.40
C CYS A 86 18.07 -36.59 -44.39
N LEU A 87 18.82 -35.78 -45.16
CA LEU A 87 20.29 -35.85 -45.24
C LEU A 87 20.99 -35.03 -44.12
N GLY A 88 20.30 -34.71 -43.04
CA GLY A 88 20.78 -33.98 -41.88
C GLY A 88 19.61 -33.42 -41.05
N ASN A 89 19.91 -32.62 -40.05
CA ASN A 89 18.87 -31.99 -39.24
C ASN A 89 18.07 -30.97 -40.09
N LEU A 90 16.81 -30.81 -39.73
CA LEU A 90 15.95 -29.77 -40.29
C LEU A 90 15.68 -28.76 -39.15
N TYR A 91 16.31 -27.58 -39.18
CA TYR A 91 15.98 -26.49 -38.26
C TYR A 91 14.87 -25.61 -38.91
N GLY A 92 13.72 -25.59 -38.27
CA GLY A 92 12.58 -24.79 -38.63
C GLY A 92 12.01 -24.02 -37.47
N PRO A 93 10.98 -23.22 -37.63
CA PRO A 93 10.26 -22.56 -36.55
C PRO A 93 9.83 -23.58 -35.47
N SER A 94 9.99 -23.23 -34.21
CA SER A 94 9.63 -24.10 -33.06
C SER A 94 8.14 -24.44 -33.00
N ASN A 95 7.31 -23.70 -33.72
CA ASN A 95 5.86 -23.85 -33.80
C ASN A 95 5.38 -24.38 -35.17
N LEU A 96 6.24 -25.08 -35.90
CA LEU A 96 5.91 -25.69 -37.18
C LEU A 96 5.04 -26.94 -37.00
N ILE A 97 3.88 -26.97 -37.62
CA ILE A 97 2.99 -28.14 -37.69
C ILE A 97 3.29 -28.88 -39.02
N VAL A 98 3.56 -30.18 -38.93
CA VAL A 98 3.79 -31.05 -40.10
C VAL A 98 2.57 -31.92 -40.34
N TYR A 99 1.86 -31.64 -41.42
CA TYR A 99 0.73 -32.44 -41.86
C TYR A 99 1.22 -33.63 -42.72
N VAL A 100 0.72 -34.81 -42.37
CA VAL A 100 1.07 -36.05 -43.06
C VAL A 100 -0.18 -36.74 -43.64
N PRO A 101 -0.05 -37.50 -44.78
CA PRO A 101 -1.21 -38.09 -45.43
C PRO A 101 -1.95 -39.11 -44.56
N ASN A 102 -3.25 -39.18 -44.71
CA ASN A 102 -4.06 -40.27 -44.20
C ASN A 102 -3.83 -41.52 -45.02
N ASP A 103 -3.94 -42.67 -44.42
CA ASP A 103 -3.95 -43.95 -45.12
C ASP A 103 -5.39 -44.50 -45.09
N PRO A 104 -6.16 -44.30 -46.16
CA PRO A 104 -7.58 -44.68 -46.15
C PRO A 104 -7.80 -46.20 -46.12
N ASP A 105 -6.78 -47.02 -46.44
CA ASP A 105 -6.92 -48.47 -46.57
C ASP A 105 -6.54 -49.23 -45.28
N ALA A 106 -6.27 -48.50 -44.16
CA ALA A 106 -5.91 -49.16 -42.93
C ALA A 106 -7.19 -49.58 -42.17
N GLU A 107 -7.57 -50.85 -42.27
CA GLU A 107 -8.63 -51.43 -41.44
C GLU A 107 -8.27 -51.58 -39.95
N SER A 108 -7.08 -51.12 -39.51
CA SER A 108 -6.62 -51.18 -38.12
C SER A 108 -6.46 -49.80 -37.51
N VAL A 109 -6.69 -49.76 -36.22
CA VAL A 109 -6.66 -48.59 -35.32
C VAL A 109 -5.33 -47.79 -35.36
N SER A 110 -4.25 -48.36 -35.88
CA SER A 110 -2.97 -47.65 -36.11
C SER A 110 -2.85 -47.25 -37.58
N LYS A 111 -2.85 -45.96 -37.89
CA LYS A 111 -2.59 -45.40 -39.22
C LYS A 111 -1.13 -45.65 -39.60
N PRO A 112 -0.81 -46.57 -40.57
CA PRO A 112 0.57 -46.97 -40.83
C PRO A 112 1.46 -45.80 -41.29
N THR A 113 0.90 -44.87 -42.04
CA THR A 113 1.62 -43.67 -42.53
C THR A 113 2.03 -42.76 -41.42
N PHE A 114 1.14 -42.46 -40.49
CA PHE A 114 1.44 -41.61 -39.31
C PHE A 114 2.52 -42.24 -38.45
N HIS A 115 2.46 -43.57 -38.22
CA HIS A 115 3.46 -44.30 -37.42
C HIS A 115 4.86 -44.24 -38.06
N LYS A 116 4.96 -44.31 -39.40
CA LYS A 116 6.25 -44.18 -40.10
C LYS A 116 6.89 -42.82 -39.85
N TYR A 117 6.11 -41.75 -39.97
CA TYR A 117 6.62 -40.39 -39.67
C TYR A 117 7.04 -40.21 -38.21
N ARG A 118 6.26 -40.78 -37.29
CA ARG A 118 6.58 -40.72 -35.85
C ARG A 118 7.86 -41.44 -35.46
N THR A 119 8.25 -42.47 -36.23
CA THR A 119 9.47 -43.27 -35.98
C THR A 119 10.64 -42.87 -36.89
N ALA A 120 10.45 -41.91 -37.77
CA ALA A 120 11.48 -41.40 -38.65
C ALA A 120 12.41 -40.39 -37.93
N ASP A 121 13.72 -40.58 -38.03
CA ASP A 121 14.74 -39.91 -37.20
C ASP A 121 14.62 -38.36 -37.09
N VAL A 122 14.22 -37.68 -38.12
CA VAL A 122 14.11 -36.23 -38.15
C VAL A 122 12.66 -35.76 -37.98
N TRP A 123 11.73 -36.40 -38.65
CA TRP A 123 10.33 -36.01 -38.68
C TRP A 123 9.64 -36.17 -37.33
N CYS A 124 10.07 -37.15 -36.52
CA CYS A 124 9.53 -37.37 -35.18
C CYS A 124 9.75 -36.20 -34.21
N ASN A 125 10.64 -35.26 -34.53
CA ASN A 125 10.92 -34.09 -33.69
C ASN A 125 9.92 -32.96 -33.90
N TYR A 126 9.05 -33.07 -34.89
CA TYR A 126 8.00 -32.08 -35.19
C TYR A 126 6.65 -32.51 -34.65
N LEU A 127 5.78 -31.52 -34.49
CA LEU A 127 4.37 -31.82 -34.26
C LEU A 127 3.75 -32.41 -35.54
N LEU A 128 3.41 -33.69 -35.50
CA LEU A 128 2.78 -34.39 -36.61
C LEU A 128 1.27 -34.36 -36.44
N VAL A 129 0.57 -33.95 -37.50
CA VAL A 129 -0.90 -33.95 -37.58
C VAL A 129 -1.31 -34.67 -38.86
N ALA A 130 -2.31 -35.56 -38.83
CA ALA A 130 -2.86 -36.15 -40.01
C ALA A 130 -3.60 -35.08 -40.85
N GLU A 131 -3.56 -35.15 -42.18
CA GLU A 131 -4.31 -34.22 -43.07
C GLU A 131 -5.81 -34.18 -42.72
N GLU A 132 -6.37 -35.32 -42.30
CA GLU A 132 -7.65 -35.39 -41.61
C GLU A 132 -7.39 -35.67 -40.11
N PRO A 133 -7.47 -34.64 -39.27
CA PRO A 133 -7.17 -34.81 -37.84
C PRO A 133 -8.05 -35.86 -37.18
N LEU A 134 -7.42 -36.79 -36.45
CA LEU A 134 -8.15 -37.78 -35.66
C LEU A 134 -8.91 -37.11 -34.51
N ALA A 135 -10.22 -37.12 -34.59
CA ALA A 135 -11.12 -36.62 -33.57
C ALA A 135 -11.71 -37.78 -32.76
N LEU A 136 -11.59 -37.70 -31.44
CA LEU A 136 -12.21 -38.64 -30.52
C LEU A 136 -13.19 -37.94 -29.56
N GLU A 137 -14.33 -38.60 -29.35
CA GLU A 137 -15.26 -38.27 -28.27
C GLU A 137 -15.23 -39.38 -27.23
N ILE A 138 -14.88 -39.04 -25.98
CA ILE A 138 -14.71 -40.00 -24.91
C ILE A 138 -15.58 -39.62 -23.71
N ASP A 139 -16.44 -40.55 -23.30
CA ASP A 139 -17.21 -40.45 -22.07
C ASP A 139 -16.46 -41.23 -20.95
N VAL A 140 -15.91 -40.51 -19.98
CA VAL A 140 -15.20 -41.11 -18.84
C VAL A 140 -16.22 -41.37 -17.71
N ALA A 141 -16.75 -42.59 -17.69
CA ALA A 141 -17.68 -42.99 -16.66
C ALA A 141 -17.00 -43.26 -15.31
N ASP A 142 -15.80 -43.81 -15.39
CA ASP A 142 -14.97 -44.12 -14.21
C ASP A 142 -13.68 -43.29 -14.28
N PRO A 143 -13.45 -42.33 -13.35
CA PRO A 143 -12.22 -41.54 -13.31
C PRO A 143 -10.95 -42.39 -13.24
N GLY A 144 -9.96 -42.09 -14.06
CA GLY A 144 -8.71 -42.85 -14.21
C GLY A 144 -8.66 -43.76 -15.46
N THR A 145 -9.73 -43.77 -16.27
CA THR A 145 -9.83 -44.65 -17.45
C THR A 145 -9.60 -43.96 -18.80
N LEU A 146 -9.44 -42.61 -18.83
CA LEU A 146 -9.25 -41.86 -20.10
C LEU A 146 -8.17 -42.45 -20.97
N GLY A 147 -6.97 -42.70 -20.40
CA GLY A 147 -5.84 -43.23 -21.17
C GLY A 147 -6.14 -44.58 -21.81
N LYS A 148 -6.84 -45.48 -21.12
CA LYS A 148 -7.26 -46.78 -21.60
C LYS A 148 -8.28 -46.63 -22.78
N LEU A 149 -9.31 -45.80 -22.55
CA LEU A 149 -10.37 -45.55 -23.56
C LEU A 149 -9.80 -44.92 -24.84
N VAL A 150 -8.84 -44.00 -24.72
CA VAL A 150 -8.17 -43.43 -25.89
C VAL A 150 -7.35 -44.50 -26.64
N ILE A 151 -6.59 -45.37 -25.94
CA ILE A 151 -5.81 -46.41 -26.57
C ILE A 151 -6.72 -47.45 -27.27
N GLU A 152 -7.84 -47.80 -26.68
CA GLU A 152 -8.84 -48.69 -27.30
C GLU A 152 -9.43 -48.15 -28.59
N ASN A 153 -9.59 -46.81 -28.71
CA ASN A 153 -10.20 -46.14 -29.86
C ASN A 153 -9.19 -45.65 -30.88
N ALA A 154 -7.94 -45.28 -30.47
CA ALA A 154 -6.94 -44.66 -31.35
C ALA A 154 -5.66 -45.45 -31.48
N GLY A 155 -5.46 -46.49 -30.70
CA GLY A 155 -4.24 -47.30 -30.64
C GLY A 155 -3.14 -46.67 -29.78
N TYR A 156 -2.88 -45.38 -29.91
CA TYR A 156 -1.88 -44.65 -29.17
C TYR A 156 -2.37 -43.26 -28.75
N LEU A 157 -1.90 -42.77 -27.59
CA LEU A 157 -2.29 -41.45 -27.06
C LEU A 157 -1.87 -40.30 -28.01
N GLN A 158 -0.74 -40.46 -28.69
CA GLN A 158 -0.17 -39.41 -29.56
C GLN A 158 -0.85 -39.32 -30.93
N GLU A 159 -1.74 -40.22 -31.29
CA GLU A 159 -2.46 -40.16 -32.55
C GLU A 159 -3.66 -39.24 -32.54
N VAL A 160 -4.11 -38.84 -31.32
CA VAL A 160 -5.28 -37.97 -31.18
C VAL A 160 -4.90 -36.52 -31.43
N ASN A 161 -5.61 -35.89 -32.39
CA ASN A 161 -5.45 -34.47 -32.69
C ASN A 161 -6.57 -33.60 -32.11
N LYS A 162 -7.79 -34.12 -32.05
CA LYS A 162 -8.95 -33.45 -31.46
C LYS A 162 -9.58 -34.36 -30.41
N LEU A 163 -9.79 -33.85 -29.24
CA LEU A 163 -10.35 -34.61 -28.11
C LEU A 163 -11.55 -33.90 -27.51
N THR A 164 -12.69 -34.57 -27.50
CA THR A 164 -13.86 -34.16 -26.69
C THR A 164 -14.00 -35.13 -25.53
N VAL A 165 -14.02 -34.59 -24.29
CA VAL A 165 -14.14 -35.42 -23.07
C VAL A 165 -15.35 -34.99 -22.27
N ARG A 166 -16.09 -36.00 -21.78
CA ARG A 166 -17.23 -35.82 -20.86
C ARG A 166 -17.01 -36.65 -19.60
N GLY A 167 -17.69 -36.29 -18.52
CA GLY A 167 -17.62 -37.00 -17.24
C GLY A 167 -16.69 -36.30 -16.23
N GLU A 168 -16.01 -37.06 -15.40
CA GLU A 168 -15.08 -36.52 -14.38
C GLU A 168 -13.67 -37.08 -14.61
N LEU A 169 -12.67 -36.21 -14.55
CA LEU A 169 -11.25 -36.59 -14.67
C LEU A 169 -10.56 -36.53 -13.30
N ASN A 170 -9.78 -37.55 -12.99
CA ASN A 170 -8.85 -37.53 -11.87
C ASN A 170 -7.41 -37.17 -12.31
N ALA A 171 -6.46 -37.18 -11.37
CA ALA A 171 -5.07 -36.82 -11.64
C ALA A 171 -4.40 -37.71 -12.69
N ASP A 172 -4.72 -38.99 -12.76
CA ASP A 172 -4.17 -39.94 -13.74
C ASP A 172 -4.69 -39.63 -15.15
N ASP A 173 -5.97 -39.31 -15.29
CA ASP A 173 -6.56 -38.87 -16.60
C ASP A 173 -5.92 -37.59 -17.11
N TRP A 174 -5.76 -36.59 -16.26
CA TRP A 174 -5.07 -35.35 -16.61
C TRP A 174 -3.63 -35.58 -17.05
N LYS A 175 -2.92 -36.50 -16.35
CA LYS A 175 -1.57 -36.92 -16.74
C LYS A 175 -1.58 -37.60 -18.11
N LYS A 176 -2.54 -38.48 -18.40
CA LYS A 176 -2.67 -39.14 -19.71
C LYS A 176 -3.00 -38.14 -20.82
N MET A 177 -3.80 -37.13 -20.54
CA MET A 177 -4.05 -36.04 -21.49
C MET A 177 -2.76 -35.25 -21.82
N LYS A 178 -1.87 -35.07 -20.86
CA LYS A 178 -0.52 -34.47 -21.09
C LYS A 178 0.34 -35.29 -22.03
N GLU A 179 0.22 -36.61 -22.01
CA GLU A 179 0.97 -37.54 -22.86
C GLU A 179 0.48 -37.51 -24.33
N MET A 180 -0.71 -36.91 -24.61
CA MET A 180 -1.24 -36.74 -25.96
C MET A 180 -0.58 -35.54 -26.64
N SER A 181 0.69 -35.72 -27.11
CA SER A 181 1.53 -34.62 -27.61
C SER A 181 1.01 -33.90 -28.84
N ASN A 182 0.17 -34.58 -29.67
CA ASN A 182 -0.30 -34.08 -30.97
C ASN A 182 -1.70 -33.43 -30.89
N LEU A 183 -2.23 -33.17 -29.69
CA LEU A 183 -3.49 -32.44 -29.52
C LEU A 183 -3.37 -31.00 -30.05
N ILE A 184 -4.36 -30.61 -30.90
CA ILE A 184 -4.52 -29.24 -31.42
C ILE A 184 -5.83 -28.58 -30.96
N GLU A 185 -6.85 -29.37 -30.68
CA GLU A 185 -8.15 -28.93 -30.18
C GLU A 185 -8.59 -29.82 -28.99
N VAL A 186 -9.10 -29.20 -27.93
CA VAL A 186 -9.62 -29.93 -26.76
C VAL A 186 -10.95 -29.32 -26.34
N ASP A 187 -11.99 -30.16 -26.31
CA ASP A 187 -13.30 -29.78 -25.78
C ASP A 187 -13.54 -30.48 -24.44
N LEU A 188 -13.53 -29.67 -23.39
CA LEU A 188 -13.77 -30.09 -22.00
C LEU A 188 -15.14 -29.63 -21.50
N SER A 189 -16.00 -29.09 -22.38
CA SER A 189 -17.28 -28.52 -21.99
C SER A 189 -18.26 -29.51 -21.38
N GLY A 190 -18.00 -30.78 -21.53
CA GLY A 190 -18.76 -31.90 -20.96
C GLY A 190 -18.22 -32.41 -19.63
N LEU A 191 -17.11 -31.85 -19.11
CA LEU A 191 -16.57 -32.22 -17.80
C LEU A 191 -17.35 -31.55 -16.66
N VAL A 192 -17.41 -32.26 -15.53
CA VAL A 192 -17.95 -31.74 -14.25
C VAL A 192 -16.87 -31.18 -13.35
N ASN A 193 -15.58 -31.27 -13.76
CA ASN A 193 -14.45 -30.75 -13.01
C ASN A 193 -14.55 -29.22 -12.83
N GLU A 194 -14.27 -28.75 -11.62
CA GLU A 194 -14.30 -27.33 -11.25
C GLU A 194 -12.94 -26.61 -11.42
N ALA A 195 -11.87 -27.36 -11.75
CA ALA A 195 -10.53 -26.78 -11.89
C ALA A 195 -9.78 -27.38 -13.09
N ILE A 196 -9.02 -26.52 -13.81
CA ILE A 196 -7.95 -26.95 -14.72
C ILE A 196 -6.68 -27.09 -13.90
N PRO A 197 -6.02 -28.26 -13.91
CA PRO A 197 -4.80 -28.49 -13.13
C PRO A 197 -3.62 -27.61 -13.57
N SER A 198 -2.69 -27.37 -12.63
CA SER A 198 -1.46 -26.63 -12.89
C SER A 198 -0.66 -27.23 -14.05
N SER A 199 -0.17 -26.36 -14.92
CA SER A 199 0.65 -26.71 -16.09
C SER A 199 0.02 -27.76 -17.01
N GLN A 200 -1.29 -27.87 -17.06
CA GLN A 200 -1.98 -28.94 -17.84
C GLN A 200 -1.70 -28.82 -19.35
N PHE A 201 -1.77 -27.60 -19.89
CA PHE A 201 -1.51 -27.29 -21.28
C PHE A 201 -0.29 -26.37 -21.47
N SER A 202 0.57 -26.32 -20.45
CA SER A 202 1.80 -25.51 -20.50
C SER A 202 2.72 -25.96 -21.62
N ARG A 203 3.23 -24.95 -22.37
CA ARG A 203 4.14 -25.13 -23.53
C ARG A 203 3.54 -25.98 -24.67
N ARG A 204 2.21 -26.03 -24.69
CA ARG A 204 1.49 -26.76 -25.75
C ARG A 204 1.09 -25.78 -26.88
N TRP A 205 2.10 -25.23 -27.58
CA TRP A 205 1.92 -24.25 -28.66
C TRP A 205 1.02 -24.72 -29.79
N ALA A 206 0.82 -26.03 -29.96
CA ALA A 206 -0.05 -26.63 -30.95
C ALA A 206 -1.54 -26.58 -30.59
N ILE A 207 -1.85 -26.50 -29.31
CA ILE A 207 -3.25 -26.39 -28.84
C ILE A 207 -3.74 -24.98 -29.13
N THR A 208 -4.57 -24.86 -30.17
CA THR A 208 -5.09 -23.56 -30.64
C THR A 208 -6.50 -23.27 -30.11
N LYS A 209 -7.24 -24.31 -29.73
CA LYS A 209 -8.62 -24.21 -29.28
C LYS A 209 -8.84 -25.08 -28.03
N VAL A 210 -9.36 -24.47 -27.02
CA VAL A 210 -9.82 -25.16 -25.79
C VAL A 210 -11.21 -24.67 -25.46
N LYS A 211 -12.16 -25.60 -25.24
CA LYS A 211 -13.44 -25.28 -24.63
C LYS A 211 -13.39 -25.71 -23.16
N LEU A 212 -13.64 -24.80 -22.28
CA LEU A 212 -13.57 -25.01 -20.83
C LEU A 212 -14.83 -25.72 -20.27
N PRO A 213 -14.74 -26.43 -19.14
CA PRO A 213 -15.89 -26.97 -18.43
C PRO A 213 -16.86 -25.83 -18.03
N LYS A 214 -18.17 -26.14 -18.11
CA LYS A 214 -19.20 -25.12 -17.81
C LYS A 214 -19.25 -24.72 -16.32
N ASN A 215 -18.82 -25.63 -15.43
CA ASN A 215 -18.82 -25.43 -13.98
C ASN A 215 -17.44 -25.05 -13.45
N LEU A 216 -16.51 -24.67 -14.33
CA LEU A 216 -15.15 -24.33 -13.95
C LEU A 216 -15.12 -23.13 -13.01
N LYS A 217 -14.44 -23.26 -11.87
CA LYS A 217 -14.21 -22.20 -10.88
C LYS A 217 -12.78 -21.68 -10.91
N THR A 218 -11.82 -22.56 -11.17
CA THR A 218 -10.39 -22.20 -11.07
C THR A 218 -9.58 -22.69 -12.25
N ILE A 219 -8.75 -21.81 -12.77
CA ILE A 219 -7.64 -22.13 -13.68
C ILE A 219 -6.36 -22.00 -12.88
N ASN A 220 -5.69 -23.14 -12.59
CA ASN A 220 -4.51 -23.16 -11.73
C ASN A 220 -3.25 -22.65 -12.43
N ASN A 221 -2.15 -22.51 -11.68
CA ASN A 221 -0.89 -21.94 -12.13
C ASN A 221 -0.35 -22.60 -13.40
N ASP A 222 0.20 -21.80 -14.31
CA ASP A 222 0.81 -22.24 -15.57
C ASP A 222 -0.13 -23.05 -16.49
N ALA A 223 -1.43 -23.13 -16.25
CA ALA A 223 -2.32 -24.09 -16.92
C ALA A 223 -2.21 -24.05 -18.45
N PHE A 224 -2.02 -22.87 -19.03
CA PHE A 224 -1.84 -22.62 -20.46
C PHE A 224 -0.57 -21.84 -20.78
N TYR A 225 0.40 -21.79 -19.86
CA TYR A 225 1.65 -21.06 -20.06
C TYR A 225 2.29 -21.39 -21.41
N ASN A 226 2.59 -20.37 -22.24
CA ASN A 226 3.20 -20.52 -23.55
C ASN A 226 2.49 -21.55 -24.43
N SER A 227 1.15 -21.54 -24.42
CA SER A 227 0.32 -22.37 -25.31
C SER A 227 -0.11 -21.60 -26.57
N GLY A 228 -0.54 -22.36 -27.60
CA GLY A 228 -0.94 -21.79 -28.89
C GLY A 228 -2.39 -21.32 -28.98
N ILE A 229 -3.11 -21.23 -27.84
CA ILE A 229 -4.52 -20.87 -27.86
C ILE A 229 -4.72 -19.49 -28.52
N SER A 230 -5.68 -19.43 -29.45
CA SER A 230 -5.97 -18.22 -30.22
C SER A 230 -7.21 -17.46 -29.72
N GLY A 231 -7.95 -18.05 -28.81
CA GLY A 231 -9.10 -17.47 -28.13
C GLY A 231 -9.60 -18.41 -27.04
N ILE A 232 -10.22 -17.86 -26.06
CA ILE A 232 -10.81 -18.61 -24.95
C ILE A 232 -12.10 -17.93 -24.50
N VAL A 233 -13.11 -18.73 -24.15
CA VAL A 233 -14.35 -18.25 -23.55
C VAL A 233 -14.40 -18.79 -22.12
N PHE A 234 -14.41 -17.88 -21.17
CA PHE A 234 -14.51 -18.22 -19.76
C PHE A 234 -15.97 -18.46 -19.37
N PRO A 235 -16.28 -19.51 -18.60
CA PRO A 235 -17.63 -19.74 -18.10
C PRO A 235 -17.99 -18.75 -16.98
N GLU A 236 -19.28 -18.46 -16.84
CA GLU A 236 -19.81 -17.53 -15.82
C GLU A 236 -19.65 -18.02 -14.36
N THR A 237 -19.07 -19.22 -14.18
CA THR A 237 -18.75 -19.78 -12.86
C THR A 237 -17.28 -19.60 -12.47
N LEU A 238 -16.45 -19.04 -13.37
CA LEU A 238 -15.02 -18.89 -13.09
C LEU A 238 -14.77 -17.84 -12.01
N GLU A 239 -14.10 -18.21 -10.94
CA GLU A 239 -13.83 -17.36 -9.77
C GLU A 239 -12.38 -16.84 -9.74
N SER A 240 -11.41 -17.66 -10.23
CA SER A 240 -9.99 -17.30 -10.13
C SER A 240 -9.16 -17.83 -11.31
N ILE A 241 -8.12 -17.04 -11.65
CA ILE A 241 -7.11 -17.35 -12.66
C ILE A 241 -5.73 -17.28 -12.00
N GLY A 242 -5.01 -18.40 -12.00
CA GLY A 242 -3.77 -18.59 -11.27
C GLY A 242 -2.54 -17.95 -11.92
N TYR A 243 -1.42 -18.02 -11.18
CA TYR A 243 -0.11 -17.48 -11.54
C TYR A 243 0.36 -18.00 -12.92
N GLU A 244 0.82 -17.09 -13.79
CA GLU A 244 1.32 -17.37 -15.15
C GLU A 244 0.40 -18.22 -16.04
N SER A 245 -0.87 -18.38 -15.70
CA SER A 245 -1.75 -19.39 -16.32
C SER A 245 -1.92 -19.23 -17.81
N PHE A 246 -1.87 -18.01 -18.35
CA PHE A 246 -1.90 -17.70 -19.78
C PHE A 246 -0.67 -16.92 -20.27
N ALA A 247 0.39 -16.83 -19.44
CA ALA A 247 1.56 -16.05 -19.85
C ALA A 247 2.16 -16.58 -21.16
N SER A 248 2.59 -15.66 -22.02
CA SER A 248 3.15 -15.96 -23.36
C SER A 248 2.19 -16.70 -24.32
N CYS A 249 0.89 -16.56 -24.14
CA CYS A 249 -0.10 -17.07 -25.09
C CYS A 249 -0.26 -16.08 -26.27
N TYR A 250 0.67 -16.14 -27.20
CA TYR A 250 0.76 -15.22 -28.37
C TYR A 250 -0.41 -15.30 -29.35
N GLY A 251 -1.26 -16.30 -29.25
CA GLY A 251 -2.45 -16.46 -30.10
C GLY A 251 -3.65 -15.63 -29.61
N LEU A 252 -3.70 -15.26 -28.34
CA LEU A 252 -4.81 -14.51 -27.75
C LEU A 252 -4.84 -13.08 -28.28
N THR A 253 -6.02 -12.62 -28.68
CA THR A 253 -6.22 -11.26 -29.23
C THR A 253 -7.15 -10.40 -28.36
N SER A 254 -7.99 -11.03 -27.56
CA SER A 254 -8.88 -10.36 -26.63
C SER A 254 -9.17 -11.24 -25.40
N ILE A 255 -9.48 -10.60 -24.28
CA ILE A 255 -9.88 -11.24 -23.03
C ILE A 255 -11.19 -10.61 -22.56
N VAL A 256 -12.15 -11.45 -22.21
CA VAL A 256 -13.40 -11.06 -21.58
C VAL A 256 -13.56 -11.89 -20.31
N LEU A 257 -13.44 -11.25 -19.17
CA LEU A 257 -13.59 -11.89 -17.86
C LEU A 257 -15.05 -11.80 -17.41
N PRO A 258 -15.69 -12.92 -17.01
CA PRO A 258 -17.03 -12.87 -16.43
C PRO A 258 -17.00 -12.21 -15.04
N ASN A 259 -18.14 -11.67 -14.61
CA ASN A 259 -18.23 -10.99 -13.32
C ASN A 259 -18.12 -11.91 -12.10
N SER A 260 -18.08 -13.21 -12.30
CA SER A 260 -17.75 -14.19 -11.25
C SER A 260 -16.26 -14.19 -10.86
N VAL A 261 -15.37 -13.68 -11.73
CA VAL A 261 -13.93 -13.63 -11.44
C VAL A 261 -13.66 -12.55 -10.40
N THR A 262 -13.22 -12.98 -9.22
CA THR A 262 -12.89 -12.11 -8.07
C THR A 262 -11.39 -11.95 -7.86
N SER A 263 -10.57 -12.82 -8.47
CA SER A 263 -9.11 -12.75 -8.34
C SER A 263 -8.37 -13.14 -9.61
N LEU A 264 -7.31 -12.39 -9.88
CA LEU A 264 -6.28 -12.71 -10.86
C LEU A 264 -4.97 -12.85 -10.09
N ASP A 265 -4.21 -13.90 -10.35
CA ASP A 265 -2.86 -14.00 -9.80
C ASP A 265 -1.85 -13.24 -10.68
N SER A 266 -0.66 -13.02 -10.13
CA SER A 266 0.40 -12.30 -10.83
C SER A 266 0.79 -13.01 -12.13
N TYR A 267 1.19 -12.22 -13.15
CA TYR A 267 1.65 -12.70 -14.46
C TYR A 267 0.62 -13.46 -15.28
N CYS A 268 -0.66 -13.50 -14.92
CA CYS A 268 -1.63 -14.43 -15.53
C CYS A 268 -1.78 -14.29 -17.07
N PHE A 269 -1.62 -13.09 -17.64
CA PHE A 269 -1.58 -12.83 -19.10
C PHE A 269 -0.30 -12.11 -19.53
N ASN A 270 0.78 -12.26 -18.76
CA ASN A 270 2.06 -11.63 -19.05
C ASN A 270 2.58 -12.02 -20.45
N SER A 271 3.11 -11.03 -21.18
CA SER A 271 3.69 -11.21 -22.53
C SER A 271 2.74 -11.80 -23.58
N CYS A 272 1.45 -11.59 -23.41
CA CYS A 272 0.46 -11.90 -24.45
C CYS A 272 0.36 -10.75 -25.46
N ASN A 273 1.43 -10.54 -26.25
CA ASN A 273 1.67 -9.35 -27.09
C ASN A 273 0.73 -9.19 -28.31
N ASN A 274 -0.31 -10.01 -28.42
CA ASN A 274 -1.39 -9.81 -29.41
C ASN A 274 -2.73 -9.44 -28.77
N ILE A 275 -2.83 -9.40 -27.42
CA ILE A 275 -4.06 -8.94 -26.73
C ILE A 275 -4.20 -7.43 -26.94
N ARG A 276 -5.30 -7.04 -27.59
CA ARG A 276 -5.64 -5.63 -27.91
C ARG A 276 -6.81 -5.10 -27.11
N GLU A 277 -7.67 -5.97 -26.66
CA GLU A 277 -8.91 -5.65 -25.94
C GLU A 277 -9.01 -6.49 -24.66
N VAL A 278 -9.30 -5.84 -23.56
CA VAL A 278 -9.50 -6.49 -22.26
C VAL A 278 -10.75 -5.93 -21.60
N ASN A 279 -11.71 -6.82 -21.33
CA ASN A 279 -12.88 -6.51 -20.51
C ASN A 279 -12.68 -7.18 -19.15
N LEU A 280 -12.44 -6.39 -18.15
CA LEU A 280 -12.21 -6.84 -16.77
C LEU A 280 -13.52 -7.12 -16.03
N SER A 281 -13.49 -8.02 -15.07
CA SER A 281 -14.62 -8.32 -14.18
C SER A 281 -14.93 -7.14 -13.24
N GLU A 282 -16.20 -6.78 -13.10
CA GLU A 282 -16.65 -5.76 -12.12
C GLU A 282 -16.45 -6.19 -10.65
N SER A 283 -16.21 -7.48 -10.40
CA SER A 283 -15.97 -8.00 -9.05
C SER A 283 -14.50 -7.94 -8.62
N LEU A 284 -13.60 -7.53 -9.50
CA LEU A 284 -12.19 -7.33 -9.14
C LEU A 284 -12.05 -6.07 -8.28
N THR A 285 -11.26 -6.17 -7.20
CA THR A 285 -10.88 -5.03 -6.34
C THR A 285 -9.45 -4.57 -6.60
N SER A 286 -8.65 -5.40 -7.24
CA SER A 286 -7.27 -5.05 -7.63
C SER A 286 -6.85 -5.77 -8.91
N ILE A 287 -5.89 -5.16 -9.62
CA ILE A 287 -5.18 -5.81 -10.73
C ILE A 287 -3.82 -6.27 -10.22
N SER A 288 -3.54 -7.55 -10.34
CA SER A 288 -2.32 -8.15 -9.78
C SER A 288 -1.07 -7.81 -10.58
N SER A 289 0.09 -7.96 -9.93
CA SER A 289 1.38 -7.59 -10.51
C SER A 289 1.66 -8.33 -11.82
N ASN A 290 2.13 -7.59 -12.83
CA ASN A 290 2.49 -8.11 -14.15
C ASN A 290 1.36 -8.83 -14.89
N SER A 291 0.10 -8.72 -14.48
CA SER A 291 -1.01 -9.50 -15.06
C SER A 291 -1.16 -9.31 -16.57
N PHE A 292 -0.98 -8.09 -17.06
CA PHE A 292 -1.08 -7.74 -18.49
C PHE A 292 0.19 -7.03 -18.98
N ASN A 293 1.33 -7.32 -18.35
CA ASN A 293 2.61 -6.77 -18.80
C ASN A 293 2.96 -7.27 -20.21
N GLY A 294 3.44 -6.38 -21.10
CA GLY A 294 3.85 -6.73 -22.44
C GLY A 294 2.73 -7.19 -23.36
N CYS A 295 1.50 -6.73 -23.14
CA CYS A 295 0.39 -6.88 -24.07
C CYS A 295 0.38 -5.73 -25.11
N ASP A 296 -0.58 -5.75 -26.04
CA ASP A 296 -0.75 -4.73 -27.10
C ASP A 296 -2.09 -3.97 -26.92
N ILE A 297 -2.52 -3.81 -25.64
CA ILE A 297 -3.79 -3.17 -25.26
C ILE A 297 -3.79 -1.74 -25.82
N ARG A 298 -4.92 -1.31 -26.38
CA ARG A 298 -5.05 0.01 -27.01
C ARG A 298 -5.81 1.01 -26.16
N GLU A 299 -6.86 0.56 -25.52
CA GLU A 299 -7.67 1.31 -24.58
C GLU A 299 -7.95 0.44 -23.36
N LEU A 300 -7.92 1.03 -22.18
CA LEU A 300 -8.18 0.37 -20.90
C LEU A 300 -9.25 1.12 -20.14
N THR A 301 -10.25 0.38 -19.66
CA THR A 301 -11.21 0.90 -18.69
C THR A 301 -11.14 0.01 -17.45
N LEU A 302 -10.82 0.60 -16.31
CA LEU A 302 -10.83 -0.10 -15.03
C LEU A 302 -12.25 -0.11 -14.47
N PRO A 303 -12.74 -1.27 -13.99
CA PRO A 303 -14.00 -1.38 -13.26
C PRO A 303 -14.06 -0.47 -12.03
N SER A 304 -15.26 -0.04 -11.66
CA SER A 304 -15.45 0.91 -10.54
C SER A 304 -14.97 0.38 -9.19
N ASN A 305 -14.92 -0.94 -9.00
CA ASN A 305 -14.46 -1.57 -7.76
C ASN A 305 -12.94 -1.66 -7.61
N ILE A 306 -12.16 -1.30 -8.62
CA ILE A 306 -10.71 -1.34 -8.53
C ILE A 306 -10.18 -0.23 -7.62
N ILE A 307 -9.52 -0.64 -6.54
CA ILE A 307 -8.87 0.22 -5.56
C ILE A 307 -7.36 0.30 -5.81
N THR A 308 -6.75 -0.78 -6.32
CA THR A 308 -5.30 -0.85 -6.53
C THR A 308 -4.95 -1.47 -7.87
N VAL A 309 -4.02 -0.83 -8.59
CA VAL A 309 -3.30 -1.43 -9.72
C VAL A 309 -1.90 -1.76 -9.22
N ASN A 310 -1.56 -3.06 -9.13
CA ASN A 310 -0.28 -3.50 -8.58
C ASN A 310 0.89 -3.32 -9.56
N SER A 311 2.11 -3.65 -9.08
CA SER A 311 3.35 -3.38 -9.79
C SER A 311 3.39 -4.00 -11.20
N SER A 312 3.80 -3.17 -12.18
CA SER A 312 3.96 -3.55 -13.58
C SER A 312 2.72 -4.19 -14.24
N ALA A 313 1.53 -4.00 -13.68
CA ALA A 313 0.31 -4.69 -14.13
C ALA A 313 0.02 -4.49 -15.63
N PHE A 314 0.29 -3.31 -16.17
CA PHE A 314 0.12 -2.95 -17.57
C PHE A 314 1.40 -2.38 -18.20
N SER A 315 2.57 -2.64 -17.62
CA SER A 315 3.85 -2.18 -18.19
C SER A 315 4.04 -2.71 -19.61
N SER A 316 4.76 -1.94 -20.42
CA SER A 316 5.10 -2.30 -21.80
C SER A 316 3.89 -2.53 -22.74
N ASN A 317 2.77 -1.87 -22.45
CA ASN A 317 1.64 -1.80 -23.37
C ASN A 317 1.83 -0.60 -24.32
N ASN A 318 2.78 -0.73 -25.25
CA ASN A 318 3.25 0.38 -26.10
C ASN A 318 2.17 0.97 -27.02
N LYS A 319 1.01 0.33 -27.14
CA LYS A 319 -0.15 0.81 -27.92
C LYS A 319 -1.26 1.41 -27.07
N LEU A 320 -1.09 1.41 -25.76
CA LEU A 320 -2.09 1.97 -24.85
C LEU A 320 -2.15 3.49 -25.02
N ALA A 321 -3.22 3.96 -25.63
CA ALA A 321 -3.42 5.37 -25.95
C ALA A 321 -4.37 6.08 -24.97
N LYS A 322 -5.21 5.32 -24.27
CA LYS A 322 -6.22 5.87 -23.36
C LYS A 322 -6.47 4.96 -22.17
N ILE A 323 -6.55 5.57 -20.99
CA ILE A 323 -6.94 4.91 -19.75
C ILE A 323 -8.12 5.66 -19.14
N ASN A 324 -9.16 4.91 -18.76
CA ASN A 324 -10.25 5.36 -17.92
C ASN A 324 -10.04 4.70 -16.53
N PHE A 325 -9.59 5.47 -15.57
CA PHE A 325 -9.37 4.97 -14.20
C PHE A 325 -10.70 4.78 -13.46
N SER A 326 -10.68 3.84 -12.49
CA SER A 326 -11.76 3.70 -11.49
C SER A 326 -11.86 4.98 -10.64
N GLU A 327 -13.08 5.42 -10.35
CA GLU A 327 -13.31 6.55 -9.44
C GLU A 327 -12.95 6.22 -7.98
N ASN A 328 -12.76 4.95 -7.63
CA ASN A 328 -12.35 4.47 -6.31
C ASN A 328 -10.87 4.08 -6.25
N LEU A 329 -10.08 4.32 -7.30
CA LEU A 329 -8.66 3.95 -7.34
C LEU A 329 -7.85 4.78 -6.35
N GLU A 330 -7.18 4.13 -5.40
CA GLU A 330 -6.36 4.75 -4.37
C GLU A 330 -4.85 4.63 -4.65
N THR A 331 -4.41 3.55 -5.29
CA THR A 331 -2.98 3.29 -5.49
C THR A 331 -2.68 2.79 -6.90
N ILE A 332 -1.67 3.41 -7.52
CA ILE A 332 -1.02 2.94 -8.75
C ILE A 332 0.38 2.46 -8.37
N GLY A 333 0.63 1.16 -8.49
CA GLY A 333 1.85 0.47 -8.07
C GLY A 333 3.05 0.75 -8.96
N SER A 334 4.22 0.32 -8.49
CA SER A 334 5.49 0.56 -9.18
C SER A 334 5.51 0.02 -10.60
N GLY A 335 5.87 0.87 -11.56
CA GLY A 335 5.94 0.51 -12.98
C GLY A 335 4.62 0.10 -13.62
N ALA A 336 3.47 0.35 -12.96
CA ALA A 336 2.16 -0.20 -13.39
C ALA A 336 1.81 0.11 -14.85
N PHE A 337 2.21 1.26 -15.37
CA PHE A 337 2.03 1.71 -16.76
C PHE A 337 3.36 2.17 -17.38
N ALA A 338 4.49 1.63 -16.91
CA ALA A 338 5.78 1.96 -17.50
C ALA A 338 5.85 1.51 -18.97
N ASP A 339 6.54 2.27 -19.80
CA ASP A 339 6.74 2.02 -21.24
C ASP A 339 5.40 1.91 -22.01
N CYS A 340 4.41 2.74 -21.66
CA CYS A 340 3.17 2.91 -22.42
C CYS A 340 3.34 4.07 -23.43
N ASP A 341 4.17 3.85 -24.48
CA ASP A 341 4.66 4.88 -25.42
C ASP A 341 3.58 5.65 -26.16
N SER A 342 2.37 5.11 -26.29
CA SER A 342 1.27 5.77 -27.01
C SER A 342 0.36 6.61 -26.13
N LEU A 343 0.57 6.60 -24.82
CA LEU A 343 -0.26 7.32 -23.86
C LEU A 343 0.03 8.83 -23.92
N ALA A 344 -0.97 9.60 -24.39
CA ALA A 344 -0.78 11.05 -24.60
C ALA A 344 -1.21 11.89 -23.38
N SER A 345 -2.17 11.43 -22.61
CA SER A 345 -2.64 12.17 -21.44
C SER A 345 -3.22 11.23 -20.38
N VAL A 346 -3.11 11.62 -19.12
CA VAL A 346 -3.76 10.94 -17.99
C VAL A 346 -4.43 11.95 -17.06
N VAL A 347 -5.63 11.59 -16.60
CA VAL A 347 -6.38 12.33 -15.58
C VAL A 347 -6.57 11.40 -14.40
N MET A 348 -5.96 11.74 -13.26
CA MET A 348 -6.05 10.93 -12.06
C MET A 348 -7.41 11.10 -11.37
N PRO A 349 -8.02 10.04 -10.84
CA PRO A 349 -9.26 10.14 -10.09
C PRO A 349 -9.05 10.86 -8.74
N ALA A 350 -10.10 11.48 -8.23
CA ALA A 350 -10.03 12.22 -6.95
C ALA A 350 -9.72 11.33 -5.73
N SER A 351 -9.97 10.04 -5.84
CA SER A 351 -9.67 9.04 -4.81
C SER A 351 -8.18 8.68 -4.71
N LEU A 352 -7.38 9.00 -5.76
CA LEU A 352 -6.00 8.54 -5.84
C LEU A 352 -5.13 9.22 -4.77
N ARG A 353 -4.46 8.41 -3.95
CA ARG A 353 -3.57 8.84 -2.88
C ARG A 353 -2.10 8.62 -3.19
N ARG A 354 -1.76 7.54 -3.91
CA ARG A 354 -0.36 7.18 -4.18
C ARG A 354 -0.12 6.78 -5.62
N ILE A 355 0.93 7.34 -6.20
CA ILE A 355 1.57 6.89 -7.43
C ILE A 355 2.96 6.41 -7.04
N GLU A 356 3.22 5.12 -7.17
CA GLU A 356 4.48 4.52 -6.75
C GLU A 356 5.60 4.71 -7.79
N GLY A 357 6.81 4.20 -7.45
CA GLY A 357 7.99 4.41 -8.27
C GLY A 357 7.83 3.92 -9.72
N SER A 358 8.31 4.71 -10.68
CA SER A 358 8.32 4.40 -12.12
C SER A 358 6.94 4.10 -12.72
N ALA A 359 5.84 4.44 -12.05
CA ALA A 359 4.47 4.04 -12.44
C ALA A 359 4.11 4.37 -13.89
N PHE A 360 4.60 5.49 -14.43
CA PHE A 360 4.44 5.96 -15.81
C PHE A 360 5.80 6.27 -16.47
N ALA A 361 6.87 5.64 -16.01
CA ALA A 361 8.19 5.89 -16.59
C ALA A 361 8.24 5.42 -18.05
N GLY A 362 8.90 6.21 -18.93
CA GLY A 362 9.05 5.87 -20.34
C GLY A 362 7.77 6.02 -21.17
N CYS A 363 6.80 6.81 -20.70
CA CYS A 363 5.63 7.15 -21.51
C CYS A 363 5.98 8.29 -22.49
N ASP A 364 6.67 7.96 -23.58
CA ASP A 364 7.31 8.94 -24.49
C ASP A 364 6.37 9.99 -25.07
N LYS A 365 5.09 9.69 -25.26
CA LYS A 365 4.08 10.61 -25.80
C LYS A 365 3.24 11.32 -24.78
N LEU A 366 3.54 11.19 -23.49
CA LEU A 366 2.75 11.82 -22.44
C LEU A 366 2.96 13.33 -22.41
N GLU A 367 1.98 14.05 -22.96
CA GLU A 367 2.00 15.53 -23.06
C GLU A 367 1.40 16.22 -21.84
N SER A 368 0.45 15.57 -21.18
CA SER A 368 -0.26 16.16 -20.05
C SER A 368 -0.65 15.15 -18.96
N ILE A 369 -0.52 15.60 -17.72
CA ILE A 369 -1.00 14.87 -16.56
C ILE A 369 -1.88 15.80 -15.70
N THR A 370 -3.00 15.30 -15.21
CA THR A 370 -3.81 15.99 -14.21
C THR A 370 -3.73 15.23 -12.90
N LEU A 371 -3.06 15.82 -11.92
CA LEU A 371 -2.97 15.31 -10.55
C LEU A 371 -4.03 16.02 -9.70
N ASN A 372 -4.85 15.26 -9.00
CA ASN A 372 -5.94 15.81 -8.20
C ASN A 372 -5.53 16.00 -6.74
N GLU A 373 -6.22 16.92 -6.06
CA GLU A 373 -6.09 17.09 -4.61
C GLU A 373 -6.52 15.79 -3.91
N GLY A 374 -5.78 15.40 -2.88
CA GLY A 374 -5.89 14.09 -2.22
C GLY A 374 -4.73 13.15 -2.53
N LEU A 375 -3.95 13.43 -3.60
CA LEU A 375 -2.71 12.71 -3.88
C LEU A 375 -1.66 13.06 -2.81
N GLU A 376 -1.14 12.06 -2.12
CA GLU A 376 -0.22 12.20 -0.97
C GLU A 376 1.24 11.99 -1.39
N SER A 377 1.48 11.11 -2.38
CA SER A 377 2.84 10.69 -2.73
C SER A 377 3.02 10.47 -4.23
N LEU A 378 4.14 11.00 -4.73
CA LEU A 378 4.74 10.71 -6.03
C LEU A 378 6.04 9.95 -5.82
N GLY A 379 6.03 8.67 -6.16
CA GLY A 379 7.17 7.77 -6.01
C GLY A 379 8.35 8.14 -6.90
N SER A 380 9.51 7.56 -6.59
CA SER A 380 10.73 7.81 -7.35
C SER A 380 10.57 7.43 -8.82
N ALA A 381 10.96 8.34 -9.73
CA ALA A 381 10.86 8.16 -11.18
C ALA A 381 9.44 7.93 -11.71
N ALA A 382 8.39 8.31 -10.95
CA ALA A 382 7.00 8.01 -11.30
C ALA A 382 6.62 8.39 -12.74
N PHE A 383 7.16 9.49 -13.26
CA PHE A 383 7.00 9.99 -14.64
C PHE A 383 8.37 10.21 -15.30
N SER A 384 9.37 9.43 -14.97
CA SER A 384 10.71 9.58 -15.57
C SER A 384 10.68 9.26 -17.07
N ASN A 385 11.51 9.99 -17.86
CA ASN A 385 11.58 9.85 -19.31
C ASN A 385 10.24 10.12 -20.04
N CYS A 386 9.43 11.06 -19.53
CA CYS A 386 8.23 11.55 -20.22
C CYS A 386 8.57 12.87 -20.92
N ASP A 387 9.28 12.78 -22.07
CA ASP A 387 9.92 13.94 -22.73
C ASP A 387 8.94 14.95 -23.33
N MET A 388 7.69 14.57 -23.56
CA MET A 388 6.67 15.46 -24.10
C MET A 388 5.95 16.30 -23.03
N LEU A 389 6.15 16.03 -21.74
CA LEU A 389 5.62 16.86 -20.66
C LEU A 389 6.31 18.24 -20.68
N THR A 390 5.50 19.32 -20.73
CA THR A 390 6.02 20.70 -20.68
C THR A 390 5.67 21.43 -19.40
N ASP A 391 4.53 21.12 -18.82
CA ASP A 391 3.95 21.78 -17.66
C ASP A 391 3.37 20.76 -16.71
N VAL A 392 3.73 20.83 -15.43
CA VAL A 392 3.19 19.95 -14.39
C VAL A 392 2.75 20.77 -13.18
N VAL A 393 1.58 20.45 -12.65
CA VAL A 393 1.07 20.98 -11.39
C VAL A 393 1.04 19.87 -10.35
N ILE A 394 1.83 20.02 -9.29
CA ILE A 394 1.81 19.13 -8.11
C ILE A 394 0.81 19.71 -7.11
N PRO A 395 -0.25 18.98 -6.75
CA PRO A 395 -1.28 19.46 -5.82
C PRO A 395 -0.74 19.71 -4.41
N SER A 396 -1.47 20.52 -3.64
CA SER A 396 -1.08 20.90 -2.29
C SER A 396 -1.06 19.73 -1.29
N SER A 397 -1.76 18.66 -1.59
CA SER A 397 -1.83 17.44 -0.79
C SER A 397 -0.58 16.57 -0.85
N VAL A 398 0.31 16.78 -1.85
CA VAL A 398 1.50 15.96 -2.01
C VAL A 398 2.52 16.29 -0.92
N THR A 399 2.91 15.27 -0.16
CA THR A 399 3.89 15.37 0.93
C THR A 399 5.23 14.72 0.62
N TYR A 400 5.27 13.88 -0.42
CA TYR A 400 6.48 13.19 -0.90
C TYR A 400 6.59 13.24 -2.42
N CYS A 401 7.77 13.65 -2.94
CA CYS A 401 8.07 13.75 -4.37
C CYS A 401 9.58 13.59 -4.59
N SER A 402 10.05 12.38 -4.90
CA SER A 402 11.48 12.09 -5.10
C SER A 402 11.77 11.73 -6.54
N SER A 403 12.61 12.49 -7.23
CA SER A 403 13.00 12.25 -8.65
C SER A 403 11.82 11.91 -9.58
N ALA A 404 10.61 12.33 -9.23
CA ALA A 404 9.37 11.89 -9.89
C ALA A 404 9.33 12.20 -11.39
N PHE A 405 10.00 13.27 -11.82
CA PHE A 405 10.08 13.77 -13.19
C PHE A 405 11.53 13.71 -13.72
N GLY A 406 12.30 12.71 -13.29
CA GLY A 406 13.68 12.52 -13.74
C GLY A 406 13.77 12.35 -15.24
N SER A 407 14.76 12.98 -15.89
CA SER A 407 14.97 12.87 -17.35
C SER A 407 13.77 13.27 -18.20
N CYS A 408 12.90 14.18 -17.73
CA CYS A 408 11.84 14.81 -18.53
C CYS A 408 12.37 16.06 -19.21
N ASP A 409 13.10 15.92 -20.33
CA ASP A 409 13.81 17.02 -20.99
C ASP A 409 12.90 18.11 -21.58
N GLY A 410 11.64 17.78 -21.82
CA GLY A 410 10.61 18.71 -22.31
C GLY A 410 10.08 19.69 -21.27
N LEU A 411 10.19 19.36 -19.95
CA LEU A 411 9.53 20.09 -18.88
C LEU A 411 10.12 21.49 -18.70
N LYS A 412 9.26 22.52 -18.73
CA LYS A 412 9.64 23.93 -18.60
C LYS A 412 9.09 24.56 -17.32
N ASN A 413 7.91 24.17 -16.90
CA ASN A 413 7.23 24.71 -15.74
C ASN A 413 6.84 23.61 -14.77
N LEU A 414 7.39 23.66 -13.56
CA LEU A 414 6.95 22.82 -12.46
C LEU A 414 6.28 23.73 -11.43
N ARG A 415 4.97 23.58 -11.27
CA ARG A 415 4.20 24.31 -10.27
C ARG A 415 3.89 23.41 -9.09
N VAL A 416 4.20 23.83 -7.88
CA VAL A 416 3.90 23.11 -6.65
C VAL A 416 2.97 23.95 -5.79
N LEU A 417 1.81 23.39 -5.43
CA LEU A 417 0.81 24.12 -4.65
C LEU A 417 0.98 23.94 -3.13
N ALA A 418 1.81 22.97 -2.70
CA ALA A 418 2.09 22.74 -1.29
C ALA A 418 2.87 23.91 -0.67
N ILE A 419 2.39 24.44 0.46
CA ILE A 419 3.09 25.50 1.19
C ILE A 419 4.31 24.97 1.96
N ILE A 420 4.31 23.70 2.32
CA ILE A 420 5.46 22.99 2.86
C ILE A 420 6.07 22.15 1.74
N PRO A 421 7.34 22.35 1.40
CA PRO A 421 7.97 21.57 0.36
C PRO A 421 7.81 20.06 0.61
N PRO A 422 7.28 19.29 -0.36
CA PRO A 422 7.24 17.84 -0.23
C PRO A 422 8.63 17.28 0.04
N THR A 423 8.73 16.25 0.87
CA THR A 423 10.01 15.58 1.13
C THR A 423 10.48 14.85 -0.12
N THR A 424 11.78 14.95 -0.41
CA THR A 424 12.36 14.39 -1.64
C THR A 424 13.29 13.20 -1.39
N GLY A 425 13.47 12.79 -0.12
CA GLY A 425 14.50 11.80 0.22
C GLY A 425 15.93 12.25 -0.13
N GLY A 426 16.13 13.56 -0.31
CA GLY A 426 17.43 14.14 -0.66
C GLY A 426 17.71 14.25 -2.17
N SER A 427 16.79 13.82 -3.04
CA SER A 427 16.95 13.83 -4.49
C SER A 427 16.03 14.89 -5.13
N CYS A 428 16.56 15.69 -6.05
CA CYS A 428 15.75 16.65 -6.82
C CYS A 428 14.56 15.93 -7.49
N PRO A 429 13.35 16.51 -7.46
CA PRO A 429 12.20 15.97 -8.20
C PRO A 429 12.44 15.79 -9.70
N MET A 430 13.40 16.53 -10.26
CA MET A 430 13.77 16.51 -11.67
C MET A 430 15.24 16.10 -11.84
N SER A 431 15.62 14.93 -11.36
CA SER A 431 16.97 14.40 -11.56
C SER A 431 17.31 14.24 -13.05
N ASN A 432 18.57 14.49 -13.41
CA ASN A 432 19.09 14.43 -14.79
C ASN A 432 18.47 15.42 -15.80
N VAL A 433 17.78 16.47 -15.34
CA VAL A 433 17.25 17.54 -16.20
C VAL A 433 18.11 18.78 -16.03
N ASN A 434 18.26 19.59 -17.10
CA ASN A 434 18.92 20.89 -17.00
C ASN A 434 18.03 21.91 -16.28
N LEU A 435 18.19 22.08 -14.98
CA LEU A 435 17.37 22.97 -14.15
C LEU A 435 17.48 24.46 -14.49
N ASN A 436 18.41 24.87 -15.39
CA ASN A 436 18.42 26.26 -15.90
C ASN A 436 17.28 26.55 -16.88
N ASP A 437 16.72 25.52 -17.48
CA ASP A 437 15.64 25.62 -18.47
C ASP A 437 14.25 25.43 -17.85
N VAL A 438 14.18 25.22 -16.52
CA VAL A 438 12.96 24.93 -15.77
C VAL A 438 12.67 26.02 -14.75
N THR A 439 11.45 26.53 -14.75
CA THR A 439 10.95 27.42 -13.72
C THR A 439 10.14 26.64 -12.69
N LEU A 440 10.53 26.74 -11.41
CA LEU A 440 9.78 26.23 -10.27
C LEU A 440 8.84 27.32 -9.76
N HIS A 441 7.54 27.09 -9.84
CA HIS A 441 6.55 28.00 -9.27
C HIS A 441 6.06 27.43 -7.93
N VAL A 442 6.18 28.24 -6.86
CA VAL A 442 5.81 27.85 -5.49
C VAL A 442 4.88 28.87 -4.87
N PRO A 443 4.08 28.55 -3.85
CA PRO A 443 3.25 29.52 -3.16
C PRO A 443 4.12 30.69 -2.64
N TYR A 444 3.61 31.90 -2.77
CA TYR A 444 4.34 33.14 -2.41
C TYR A 444 4.95 33.09 -1.00
N TRP A 445 4.26 32.50 -0.04
CA TRP A 445 4.74 32.40 1.35
C TRP A 445 5.81 31.35 1.59
N SER A 446 6.06 30.48 0.64
CA SER A 446 6.91 29.29 0.80
C SER A 446 8.19 29.39 0.00
N THR A 447 8.47 30.51 -0.63
CA THR A 447 9.66 30.66 -1.48
C THR A 447 10.95 30.36 -0.71
N THR A 448 11.07 30.87 0.53
CA THR A 448 12.25 30.65 1.38
C THR A 448 12.36 29.17 1.77
N GLU A 449 11.26 28.54 2.15
CA GLU A 449 11.20 27.14 2.54
C GLU A 449 11.62 26.20 1.40
N TYR A 450 11.25 26.54 0.14
CA TYR A 450 11.67 25.77 -1.04
C TYR A 450 13.14 25.98 -1.37
N LEU A 451 13.66 27.19 -1.21
CA LEU A 451 15.08 27.48 -1.41
C LEU A 451 16.00 26.81 -0.39
N ASP A 452 15.49 26.53 0.81
CA ASP A 452 16.22 25.86 1.89
C ASP A 452 15.96 24.34 1.93
N ALA A 453 14.94 23.85 1.21
CA ALA A 453 14.57 22.44 1.25
C ALA A 453 15.48 21.56 0.37
N SER A 454 15.97 20.48 0.94
CA SER A 454 16.79 19.48 0.21
C SER A 454 16.08 18.98 -1.05
N GLY A 455 16.79 18.91 -2.17
CA GLY A 455 16.27 18.55 -3.48
C GLY A 455 15.54 19.69 -4.22
N TRP A 456 14.84 20.57 -3.52
CA TRP A 456 14.18 21.76 -4.11
C TRP A 456 15.16 22.93 -4.28
N ALA A 457 16.10 23.09 -3.38
CA ALA A 457 17.14 24.13 -3.43
C ALA A 457 18.06 24.05 -4.69
N GLU A 458 17.95 22.98 -5.46
CA GLU A 458 18.72 22.79 -6.70
C GLU A 458 18.18 23.61 -7.87
N PHE A 459 16.90 24.03 -7.85
CA PHE A 459 16.30 24.85 -8.89
C PHE A 459 16.95 26.24 -8.95
N LYS A 460 17.23 26.72 -10.16
CA LYS A 460 17.91 28.00 -10.38
C LYS A 460 16.93 29.16 -10.52
N THR A 461 15.75 28.87 -11.05
CA THR A 461 14.66 29.86 -11.20
C THR A 461 13.50 29.42 -10.33
N VAL A 462 13.24 30.17 -9.27
CA VAL A 462 12.08 29.94 -8.37
C VAL A 462 11.23 31.21 -8.41
N GLU A 463 9.98 31.06 -8.85
CA GLU A 463 9.05 32.17 -8.96
C GLU A 463 7.87 32.00 -7.99
N PRO A 464 7.50 33.04 -7.26
CA PRO A 464 6.32 33.01 -6.40
C PRO A 464 5.05 32.91 -7.23
N SER A 465 4.16 32.00 -6.88
CA SER A 465 2.80 31.91 -7.41
C SER A 465 1.83 32.52 -6.42
N TYR A 466 0.92 33.35 -6.93
CA TYR A 466 -0.18 33.89 -6.14
C TYR A 466 -1.44 33.00 -6.15
N ASP A 467 -1.34 31.80 -6.74
CA ASP A 467 -2.40 30.80 -6.63
C ASP A 467 -2.46 30.31 -5.18
N MET A 468 -3.57 30.60 -4.53
CA MET A 468 -3.76 30.25 -3.11
C MET A 468 -4.27 28.81 -3.00
N PRO A 469 -3.51 27.90 -2.39
CA PRO A 469 -3.97 26.51 -2.24
C PRO A 469 -5.21 26.45 -1.37
N GLN A 470 -6.26 25.82 -1.85
CA GLN A 470 -7.48 25.62 -1.07
C GLN A 470 -7.26 24.62 0.08
N ASN A 471 -6.37 23.67 -0.11
CA ASN A 471 -6.03 22.66 0.89
C ASN A 471 -4.56 22.84 1.32
N ILE A 472 -4.36 22.89 2.62
CA ILE A 472 -3.06 23.04 3.26
C ILE A 472 -2.80 21.82 4.15
N ILE A 473 -1.76 21.06 3.85
CA ILE A 473 -1.36 19.91 4.64
C ILE A 473 -0.08 20.24 5.40
N ILE A 474 -0.14 20.14 6.71
CA ILE A 474 0.97 20.39 7.63
C ILE A 474 1.45 19.04 8.16
N ASN A 475 2.60 18.59 7.70
CA ASN A 475 3.21 17.32 8.06
C ASN A 475 4.56 17.45 8.79
N LYS A 476 5.02 18.68 8.99
CA LYS A 476 6.21 19.05 9.79
C LYS A 476 5.95 20.37 10.51
N ASP A 477 6.92 20.83 11.29
CA ASP A 477 6.84 22.14 11.93
C ASP A 477 6.67 23.25 10.89
N PHE A 478 5.63 24.03 11.05
CA PHE A 478 5.36 25.19 10.21
C PHE A 478 4.85 26.36 11.06
N ASP A 479 5.52 27.51 10.93
CA ASP A 479 5.07 28.78 11.53
C ASP A 479 4.35 29.60 10.45
N PHE A 480 3.02 29.68 10.57
CA PHE A 480 2.19 30.42 9.65
C PHE A 480 2.12 31.89 10.09
N ALA A 481 3.15 32.66 9.76
CA ALA A 481 3.15 34.10 9.91
C ALA A 481 2.43 34.72 8.73
N LEU A 482 1.12 34.97 8.85
CA LEU A 482 0.35 35.62 7.81
C LEU A 482 0.91 37.03 7.51
N SER A 483 1.29 37.25 6.26
CA SER A 483 1.52 38.61 5.75
C SER A 483 0.18 39.33 5.57
N GLN A 484 0.21 40.67 5.50
CA GLN A 484 -0.99 41.51 5.33
C GLN A 484 -1.71 41.32 3.99
N ASP A 485 -1.22 40.45 3.10
CA ASP A 485 -1.64 40.34 1.71
C ASP A 485 -2.58 39.18 1.41
N ILE A 486 -3.14 38.53 2.46
CA ILE A 486 -4.14 37.47 2.27
C ILE A 486 -5.50 38.09 1.97
N PRO A 487 -6.20 37.68 0.90
CA PRO A 487 -7.56 38.12 0.64
C PRO A 487 -8.50 37.85 1.81
N ASP A 488 -9.35 38.80 2.15
CA ASP A 488 -10.29 38.69 3.28
C ASP A 488 -11.30 37.55 3.11
N ASP A 489 -11.51 37.06 1.91
CA ASP A 489 -12.42 35.95 1.55
C ASP A 489 -11.73 34.59 1.44
N TYR A 490 -10.41 34.52 1.58
CA TYR A 490 -9.68 33.23 1.55
C TYR A 490 -10.00 32.38 2.78
N ARG A 491 -10.45 31.16 2.54
CA ARG A 491 -10.87 30.18 3.55
C ARG A 491 -10.28 28.84 3.19
N PRO A 492 -9.00 28.55 3.51
CA PRO A 492 -8.39 27.26 3.23
C PRO A 492 -8.94 26.15 4.14
N ASN A 493 -8.79 24.93 3.68
CA ASN A 493 -8.87 23.74 4.50
C ASN A 493 -7.46 23.46 5.03
N ILE A 494 -7.29 23.29 6.34
CA ILE A 494 -6.00 22.97 6.96
C ILE A 494 -6.06 21.60 7.63
N SER A 495 -5.13 20.73 7.28
CA SER A 495 -5.00 19.42 7.89
C SER A 495 -3.63 19.26 8.53
N LEU A 496 -3.61 19.07 9.84
CA LEU A 496 -2.44 18.61 10.56
C LEU A 496 -2.42 17.09 10.45
N VAL A 497 -1.47 16.55 9.72
CA VAL A 497 -1.43 15.12 9.42
C VAL A 497 -0.17 14.49 9.98
N ARG A 498 -0.31 13.22 10.31
CA ARG A 498 0.79 12.31 10.43
C ARG A 498 1.04 11.75 9.04
N THR A 499 2.24 11.86 8.49
CA THR A 499 2.57 11.12 7.29
C THR A 499 2.52 9.63 7.61
N GLY A 500 1.54 8.95 7.02
CA GLY A 500 1.48 7.50 7.05
C GLY A 500 2.69 6.95 6.32
N GLU A 501 3.27 5.88 6.83
CA GLU A 501 4.38 5.12 6.26
C GLU A 501 5.47 6.01 5.67
N GLY A 502 6.36 6.50 6.53
CA GLY A 502 7.57 7.18 6.11
C GLY A 502 8.36 6.28 5.18
N TYR A 503 9.05 6.91 4.23
CA TYR A 503 10.03 6.25 3.40
C TYR A 503 10.93 5.38 4.28
N THR A 504 10.87 4.08 4.10
CA THR A 504 11.84 3.16 4.65
C THR A 504 13.08 3.29 3.78
N ASP A 505 14.16 3.87 4.30
CA ASP A 505 15.42 3.85 3.60
C ASP A 505 15.89 2.39 3.41
N SER A 506 16.93 2.17 2.58
CA SER A 506 17.51 0.84 2.34
C SER A 506 18.07 0.17 3.61
N TRP A 507 17.99 0.85 4.76
CA TRP A 507 18.43 0.41 6.09
C TRP A 507 17.29 0.17 7.08
N GLY A 508 16.01 0.36 6.65
CA GLY A 508 14.84 0.07 7.48
C GLY A 508 14.47 1.17 8.49
N TYR A 509 14.97 2.40 8.34
CA TYR A 509 14.58 3.52 9.18
C TYR A 509 13.38 4.24 8.56
N SER A 510 12.28 4.29 9.30
CA SER A 510 11.10 5.08 8.95
C SER A 510 11.06 6.35 9.79
N ASP A 511 11.27 7.50 9.16
CA ASP A 511 11.06 8.80 9.79
C ASP A 511 9.58 9.20 9.62
N TYR A 512 8.82 9.14 10.71
CA TYR A 512 7.46 9.67 10.75
C TYR A 512 7.49 11.17 11.07
N PHE A 513 7.04 11.98 10.14
CA PHE A 513 6.90 13.41 10.34
C PHE A 513 5.55 13.74 10.99
N HIS A 514 5.54 14.77 11.85
CA HIS A 514 4.36 15.23 12.57
C HIS A 514 4.06 16.65 12.16
N GLY A 515 2.82 16.95 11.82
CA GLY A 515 2.38 18.30 11.53
C GLY A 515 2.23 19.10 12.83
N ASN A 516 3.11 20.08 13.05
CA ASN A 516 2.97 21.06 14.11
C ASN A 516 2.75 22.43 13.50
N LEU A 517 1.63 23.06 13.82
CA LEU A 517 1.27 24.37 13.28
C LEU A 517 1.35 25.43 14.39
N THR A 518 2.11 26.49 14.13
CA THR A 518 2.07 27.70 14.93
C THR A 518 1.38 28.83 14.12
N ILE A 519 0.36 29.44 14.72
CA ILE A 519 -0.31 30.62 14.16
C ILE A 519 0.26 31.86 14.86
N GLY A 520 0.90 32.74 14.10
CA GLY A 520 1.58 33.93 14.61
C GLY A 520 0.66 34.91 15.37
N SER A 521 1.21 35.70 16.27
CA SER A 521 0.45 36.59 17.19
C SER A 521 -0.32 37.72 16.49
N ARG A 522 0.03 38.05 15.26
CA ARG A 522 -0.65 39.07 14.46
C ARG A 522 -1.64 38.51 13.46
N SER A 523 -1.78 37.19 13.44
CA SER A 523 -2.57 36.50 12.44
C SER A 523 -3.99 36.29 12.88
N LYS A 524 -4.95 36.55 11.98
CA LYS A 524 -6.32 36.09 12.05
C LYS A 524 -6.52 35.17 10.88
N LEU A 525 -6.66 33.87 11.11
CA LEU A 525 -6.84 32.90 10.04
C LEU A 525 -8.25 32.31 10.12
N PRO A 526 -9.15 32.73 9.23
CA PRO A 526 -10.39 32.03 9.03
C PRO A 526 -10.13 30.77 8.17
N ILE A 527 -10.65 29.64 8.63
CA ILE A 527 -10.44 28.32 8.01
C ILE A 527 -11.81 27.74 7.73
N ASN A 528 -11.97 27.04 6.59
CA ASN A 528 -13.19 26.31 6.32
C ASN A 528 -13.17 24.97 7.08
N ASP A 529 -12.31 24.05 6.70
CA ASP A 529 -12.16 22.75 7.35
C ASP A 529 -10.81 22.65 8.06
N PHE A 530 -10.81 22.26 9.34
CA PHE A 530 -9.61 22.00 10.13
C PHE A 530 -9.57 20.57 10.62
N LYS A 531 -8.55 19.81 10.19
CA LYS A 531 -8.32 18.44 10.64
C LYS A 531 -7.08 18.36 11.51
N ILE A 532 -7.19 17.72 12.66
CA ILE A 532 -6.08 17.47 13.59
C ILE A 532 -6.05 15.99 14.01
N VAL A 533 -4.87 15.40 14.06
CA VAL A 533 -4.66 14.07 14.59
C VAL A 533 -4.19 14.19 16.04
N TYR A 534 -4.89 13.53 16.94
CA TYR A 534 -4.77 13.70 18.38
C TYR A 534 -4.52 12.35 19.05
N SER A 535 -3.52 12.29 19.93
CA SER A 535 -3.26 11.06 20.66
C SER A 535 -2.79 11.41 22.07
N PRO A 536 -3.43 10.89 23.12
CA PRO A 536 -3.02 11.11 24.50
C PRO A 536 -1.69 10.42 24.84
N TYR A 537 -1.10 9.71 23.89
CA TYR A 537 0.13 8.96 24.12
C TYR A 537 1.09 9.10 22.94
N ALA A 538 2.19 9.81 23.17
CA ALA A 538 3.38 9.62 22.35
C ALA A 538 3.97 8.25 22.66
N LYS A 539 4.02 7.35 21.71
CA LYS A 539 4.59 6.01 21.91
C LYS A 539 5.65 5.64 20.90
N TRP A 540 6.70 5.01 21.43
CA TRP A 540 7.57 4.14 20.69
C TRP A 540 6.83 2.82 20.47
N CYS A 541 6.43 2.50 19.24
CA CYS A 541 6.00 1.16 18.86
C CYS A 541 7.20 0.39 18.32
N SER A 542 7.48 -0.73 18.94
CA SER A 542 8.34 -1.74 18.32
C SER A 542 7.40 -2.62 17.49
N ASP A 543 7.34 -2.40 16.19
CA ASP A 543 6.80 -3.42 15.30
C ASP A 543 7.85 -4.52 15.18
N TYR A 544 7.43 -5.71 15.58
CA TYR A 544 8.24 -6.91 15.51
C TYR A 544 8.10 -7.44 14.08
N ASP A 545 9.11 -7.24 13.24
CA ASP A 545 9.15 -7.87 11.93
C ASP A 545 9.57 -9.33 12.08
N TYR A 546 8.60 -10.24 12.00
CA TYR A 546 8.78 -11.70 12.05
C TYR A 546 9.79 -12.21 11.00
N TRP A 547 9.99 -11.47 9.91
CA TRP A 547 10.92 -11.83 8.83
C TRP A 547 12.40 -11.65 9.22
N HIS A 548 12.72 -10.64 10.02
CA HIS A 548 14.11 -10.38 10.46
C HIS A 548 14.58 -11.34 11.54
N GLN A 549 13.68 -11.85 12.37
CA GLN A 549 14.02 -12.82 13.41
C GLN A 549 14.50 -14.17 12.81
N TYR A 550 14.00 -14.55 11.64
CA TYR A 550 14.31 -15.86 11.04
C TYR A 550 15.66 -15.90 10.31
N ASN A 551 16.20 -14.77 9.82
CA ASN A 551 17.36 -14.76 8.93
C ASN A 551 18.67 -14.27 9.57
N TYR A 552 18.68 -13.51 10.66
CA TYR A 552 19.94 -12.89 11.14
C TYR A 552 20.22 -12.96 12.65
N GLY A 553 19.33 -13.47 13.47
CA GLY A 553 19.63 -13.77 14.89
C GLY A 553 19.98 -12.56 15.78
N ASN A 554 19.88 -11.33 15.28
CA ASN A 554 20.12 -10.09 16.01
C ASN A 554 18.83 -9.29 16.12
N GLU A 555 18.47 -8.91 17.34
CA GLU A 555 17.32 -8.06 17.64
C GLU A 555 17.55 -6.63 17.12
N TYR A 556 17.13 -6.36 15.88
CA TYR A 556 16.97 -4.99 15.40
C TYR A 556 15.53 -4.55 15.70
N TRP A 557 15.38 -3.67 16.68
CA TRP A 557 14.10 -3.07 17.03
C TRP A 557 13.81 -1.91 16.08
N GLN A 558 12.86 -2.05 15.16
CA GLN A 558 12.27 -0.90 14.49
C GLN A 558 11.42 -0.12 15.52
N ARG A 559 11.85 1.07 15.86
CA ARG A 559 11.14 1.96 16.78
C ARG A 559 10.31 2.95 15.97
N THR A 560 9.05 2.65 15.77
CA THR A 560 8.10 3.60 15.20
C THR A 560 7.59 4.54 16.29
N GLN A 561 7.93 5.81 16.21
CA GLN A 561 7.47 6.81 17.16
C GLN A 561 6.18 7.45 16.64
N TYR A 562 5.05 7.22 17.32
CA TYR A 562 3.80 7.91 17.06
C TYR A 562 3.72 9.15 17.97
N ASN A 563 4.00 10.33 17.42
CA ASN A 563 3.77 11.58 18.13
C ASN A 563 2.43 12.18 17.65
N PRO A 564 1.60 12.71 18.55
CA PRO A 564 0.42 13.47 18.14
C PRO A 564 0.86 14.76 17.41
N THR A 565 0.01 15.27 16.53
CA THR A 565 0.18 16.61 15.96
C THR A 565 -0.08 17.67 17.02
N SER A 566 0.46 18.86 16.86
CA SER A 566 0.20 19.95 17.80
C SER A 566 -0.17 21.25 17.10
N LEU A 567 -1.05 22.03 17.76
CA LEU A 567 -1.47 23.35 17.32
C LEU A 567 -1.18 24.38 18.41
N ILE A 568 -0.37 25.39 18.08
CA ILE A 568 -0.13 26.54 18.93
C ILE A 568 -0.70 27.79 18.23
N VAL A 569 -1.72 28.39 18.82
CA VAL A 569 -2.32 29.64 18.33
C VAL A 569 -1.81 30.79 19.19
N LYS A 570 -0.95 31.64 18.64
CA LYS A 570 -0.49 32.90 19.27
C LYS A 570 -1.38 34.10 18.89
N GLY A 571 -2.14 33.99 17.79
CA GLY A 571 -3.15 34.95 17.33
C GLY A 571 -4.57 34.42 17.54
N GLU A 572 -5.37 34.45 16.46
CA GLU A 572 -6.74 33.92 16.44
C GLU A 572 -6.92 32.99 15.25
N MET A 573 -7.49 31.82 15.48
CA MET A 573 -7.90 30.89 14.44
C MET A 573 -9.39 30.57 14.60
N ARG A 574 -10.13 30.66 13.51
CA ARG A 574 -11.56 30.31 13.47
C ARG A 574 -11.76 29.27 12.38
N ALA A 575 -12.34 28.12 12.73
CA ALA A 575 -12.67 27.08 11.77
C ALA A 575 -14.18 26.85 11.71
N GLU A 576 -14.73 26.75 10.50
CA GLU A 576 -16.17 26.44 10.31
C GLU A 576 -16.44 24.99 10.67
N ASN A 577 -15.58 24.08 10.28
CA ASN A 577 -15.63 22.67 10.64
C ASN A 577 -14.31 22.23 11.27
N VAL A 578 -14.40 21.44 12.34
CA VAL A 578 -13.24 20.82 12.99
C VAL A 578 -13.46 19.33 13.07
N ASP A 579 -12.55 18.58 12.45
CA ASP A 579 -12.48 17.13 12.57
C ASP A 579 -11.22 16.77 13.38
N MET A 580 -11.43 16.14 14.52
CA MET A 580 -10.34 15.60 15.33
C MET A 580 -10.32 14.08 15.24
N GLU A 581 -9.21 13.54 14.78
CA GLU A 581 -8.97 12.10 14.80
C GLU A 581 -8.24 11.73 16.09
N LEU A 582 -8.95 11.09 17.03
CA LEU A 582 -8.39 10.60 18.28
C LEU A 582 -7.87 9.18 18.08
N LEU A 583 -6.56 8.99 18.23
CA LEU A 583 -5.91 7.68 18.15
C LEU A 583 -5.75 7.07 19.54
N VAL A 584 -6.30 5.88 19.77
CA VAL A 584 -6.21 5.14 21.04
C VAL A 584 -5.79 3.69 20.78
N ARG A 585 -5.27 3.03 21.81
CA ARG A 585 -4.89 1.62 21.70
C ARG A 585 -6.07 0.69 21.93
N LYS A 586 -6.03 -0.42 21.22
CA LYS A 586 -6.96 -1.54 21.38
C LYS A 586 -6.77 -2.17 22.78
N SER A 587 -7.89 -2.53 23.41
CA SER A 587 -7.94 -3.35 24.62
C SER A 587 -7.21 -2.80 25.85
N GLU A 588 -7.01 -1.48 25.94
CA GLU A 588 -6.40 -0.81 27.07
C GLU A 588 -7.23 0.40 27.55
N TRP A 589 -7.23 0.65 28.86
CA TRP A 589 -7.78 1.90 29.41
C TRP A 589 -6.80 3.05 29.18
N GLN A 590 -7.28 4.13 28.62
CA GLN A 590 -6.47 5.31 28.32
C GLN A 590 -7.05 6.57 28.92
N PHE A 591 -6.18 7.36 29.56
CA PHE A 591 -6.53 8.66 30.13
C PHE A 591 -6.58 9.71 29.02
N ILE A 592 -7.74 10.27 28.75
CA ILE A 592 -7.97 11.22 27.66
C ILE A 592 -8.59 12.51 28.17
N SER A 593 -8.39 13.58 27.42
CA SER A 593 -9.13 14.84 27.57
C SER A 593 -9.32 15.51 26.21
N PHE A 594 -10.18 16.51 26.15
CA PHE A 594 -10.47 17.24 24.91
C PHE A 594 -10.15 18.73 25.08
N PRO A 595 -9.66 19.39 24.00
CA PRO A 595 -9.37 20.83 24.02
C PRO A 595 -10.62 21.69 23.89
N PHE A 596 -11.78 21.08 23.63
CA PHE A 596 -13.09 21.73 23.52
C PHE A 596 -14.19 20.77 24.02
N ASP A 597 -15.39 21.31 24.25
CA ASP A 597 -16.55 20.49 24.60
C ASP A 597 -16.95 19.60 23.43
N VAL A 598 -17.28 18.34 23.72
CA VAL A 598 -17.65 17.31 22.72
C VAL A 598 -18.95 16.63 23.16
N ASN A 599 -19.94 16.51 22.29
CA ASN A 599 -21.06 15.63 22.59
C ASN A 599 -20.61 14.17 22.55
N MET A 600 -21.04 13.38 23.51
CA MET A 600 -20.70 11.95 23.52
C MET A 600 -21.12 11.25 22.23
N SER A 601 -22.20 11.68 21.59
CA SER A 601 -22.70 11.18 20.29
C SER A 601 -21.79 11.52 19.10
N ASP A 602 -20.92 12.53 19.25
CA ASP A 602 -19.98 12.98 18.20
C ASP A 602 -18.60 12.33 18.33
N VAL A 603 -18.45 11.36 19.26
CA VAL A 603 -17.29 10.46 19.37
C VAL A 603 -17.63 9.18 18.63
N VAL A 604 -17.11 9.01 17.41
CA VAL A 604 -17.47 7.90 16.52
C VAL A 604 -16.23 7.13 16.11
N PRO A 605 -16.16 5.80 16.36
CA PRO A 605 -15.03 5.02 15.87
C PRO A 605 -15.01 4.99 14.33
N ALA A 606 -13.84 5.05 13.73
CA ALA A 606 -13.68 4.96 12.27
C ALA A 606 -14.16 3.60 11.73
N ASP A 607 -13.99 2.53 12.52
CA ASP A 607 -14.57 1.22 12.26
C ASP A 607 -15.83 1.04 13.12
N ALA A 608 -16.98 0.98 12.46
CA ALA A 608 -18.30 0.83 13.10
C ALA A 608 -18.47 -0.47 13.92
N THR A 609 -17.62 -1.45 13.75
CA THR A 609 -17.62 -2.71 14.52
C THR A 609 -16.91 -2.60 15.87
N THR A 610 -16.18 -1.50 16.09
CA THR A 610 -15.46 -1.26 17.34
C THR A 610 -16.42 -1.04 18.50
N GLN A 611 -16.31 -1.86 19.54
CA GLN A 611 -17.00 -1.63 20.81
C GLN A 611 -16.13 -0.79 21.72
N TRP A 612 -16.69 0.17 22.43
CA TRP A 612 -15.95 1.09 23.27
C TRP A 612 -16.79 1.69 24.39
N VAL A 613 -16.12 2.26 25.39
CA VAL A 613 -16.76 2.97 26.51
C VAL A 613 -15.88 4.12 27.00
N ILE A 614 -16.49 5.23 27.36
CA ILE A 614 -15.87 6.32 28.09
C ILE A 614 -16.43 6.33 29.52
N ARG A 615 -15.52 6.54 30.50
CA ARG A 615 -15.88 6.73 31.91
C ARG A 615 -15.29 8.03 32.44
N GLU A 616 -16.02 8.65 33.35
CA GLU A 616 -15.52 9.75 34.17
C GLU A 616 -15.14 9.29 35.56
N TYR A 617 -14.23 10.01 36.17
CA TYR A 617 -13.80 9.77 37.54
C TYR A 617 -14.68 10.54 38.54
N SER A 618 -15.15 9.85 39.60
CA SER A 618 -15.93 10.44 40.67
C SER A 618 -15.04 10.62 41.91
N GLY A 619 -14.60 11.82 42.16
CA GLY A 619 -13.88 12.17 43.38
C GLY A 619 -14.75 12.07 44.67
N GLU A 620 -16.07 12.29 44.52
CA GLU A 620 -17.05 12.11 45.59
C GLU A 620 -17.09 10.67 46.11
N LYS A 621 -17.20 9.70 45.22
CA LYS A 621 -17.18 8.27 45.58
C LYS A 621 -15.87 7.83 46.20
N ARG A 622 -14.76 8.38 45.73
CA ARG A 622 -13.47 8.14 46.39
C ARG A 622 -13.44 8.69 47.82
N ALA A 623 -13.87 9.93 48.02
CA ALA A 623 -13.93 10.54 49.34
C ALA A 623 -14.85 9.75 50.30
N ALA A 624 -15.89 9.12 49.76
CA ALA A 624 -16.80 8.24 50.49
C ALA A 624 -16.28 6.81 50.67
N GLN A 625 -15.04 6.50 50.27
CA GLN A 625 -14.41 5.15 50.31
C GLN A 625 -15.08 4.11 49.42
N ALA A 626 -15.91 4.51 48.46
CA ALA A 626 -16.54 3.62 47.48
C ALA A 626 -15.60 3.38 46.27
N MET A 627 -14.44 2.79 46.52
CA MET A 627 -13.35 2.67 45.52
C MET A 627 -13.72 1.96 44.23
N ASP A 628 -14.54 0.90 44.32
CA ASP A 628 -15.01 0.12 43.17
C ASP A 628 -16.00 0.87 42.26
N GLU A 629 -16.54 1.99 42.74
CA GLU A 629 -17.51 2.80 42.04
C GLU A 629 -16.96 4.15 41.54
N THR A 630 -15.66 4.39 41.69
CA THR A 630 -15.03 5.67 41.31
C THR A 630 -15.06 5.94 39.79
N TRP A 631 -15.28 4.93 38.97
CA TRP A 631 -15.36 5.06 37.54
C TRP A 631 -16.80 4.89 37.04
N VAL A 632 -17.39 5.97 36.54
CA VAL A 632 -18.79 6.06 36.12
C VAL A 632 -18.88 6.13 34.59
N ASN A 633 -19.72 5.30 33.96
CA ASN A 633 -19.92 5.39 32.53
C ASN A 633 -20.56 6.72 32.15
N VAL A 634 -20.02 7.38 31.14
CA VAL A 634 -20.60 8.63 30.62
C VAL A 634 -21.84 8.30 29.80
N PRO A 635 -23.00 8.94 30.06
CA PRO A 635 -24.22 8.77 29.28
C PRO A 635 -24.03 9.20 27.81
N SER A 636 -24.76 8.58 26.88
CA SER A 636 -24.67 8.86 25.45
C SER A 636 -25.12 10.26 25.03
N ASP A 637 -25.92 10.93 25.89
CA ASP A 637 -26.41 12.30 25.69
C ASP A 637 -25.60 13.36 26.45
N ALA A 638 -24.51 12.95 27.11
CA ALA A 638 -23.66 13.85 27.87
C ALA A 638 -22.74 14.70 26.99
N VAL A 639 -22.27 15.81 27.55
CA VAL A 639 -21.23 16.65 26.98
C VAL A 639 -19.93 16.41 27.72
N LEU A 640 -18.93 15.92 27.02
CA LEU A 640 -17.54 15.80 27.51
C LEU A 640 -16.93 17.21 27.57
N LYS A 641 -16.51 17.64 28.76
CA LYS A 641 -16.07 19.03 28.99
C LYS A 641 -14.59 19.21 28.65
N ALA A 642 -14.26 20.34 28.03
CA ALA A 642 -12.89 20.75 27.76
C ALA A 642 -12.05 20.79 29.04
N GLY A 643 -10.86 20.19 29.03
CA GLY A 643 -9.95 20.16 30.19
C GLY A 643 -10.37 19.23 31.33
N LYS A 644 -11.54 18.60 31.26
CA LYS A 644 -11.89 17.48 32.16
C LYS A 644 -11.24 16.20 31.63
N GLY A 645 -10.77 15.35 32.54
CA GLY A 645 -10.19 14.05 32.21
C GLY A 645 -11.25 12.95 32.18
N TYR A 646 -11.02 11.99 31.29
CA TYR A 646 -11.85 10.78 31.12
C TYR A 646 -10.93 9.57 30.92
N VAL A 647 -11.50 8.37 30.97
CA VAL A 647 -10.83 7.16 30.48
C VAL A 647 -11.65 6.54 29.37
N LEU A 648 -10.97 6.11 28.33
CA LEU A 648 -11.57 5.41 27.19
C LEU A 648 -11.00 4.00 27.10
N HIS A 649 -11.87 3.02 26.82
CA HIS A 649 -11.48 1.66 26.49
C HIS A 649 -12.18 1.23 25.22
N SER A 650 -11.42 0.63 24.31
CA SER A 650 -11.94 0.00 23.09
C SER A 650 -11.77 -1.52 23.16
N TYR A 651 -12.82 -2.24 22.72
CA TYR A 651 -12.84 -3.69 22.67
C TYR A 651 -12.71 -4.14 21.21
N THR A 652 -11.81 -5.09 20.93
CA THR A 652 -11.74 -5.71 19.60
C THR A 652 -12.34 -7.10 19.62
N ASN A 653 -13.15 -7.43 18.61
CA ASN A 653 -13.39 -8.81 18.26
C ASN A 653 -12.08 -9.38 17.69
N ASN A 654 -11.62 -10.52 18.22
CA ASN A 654 -10.38 -11.20 17.85
C ASN A 654 -10.42 -11.68 16.38
N ASN A 655 -10.32 -10.81 15.42
CA ASN A 655 -9.99 -11.17 14.05
C ASN A 655 -8.48 -11.03 13.87
N TYR A 656 -7.82 -12.15 13.66
CA TYR A 656 -6.37 -12.31 13.51
C TYR A 656 -5.74 -11.55 12.32
N GLU A 657 -6.55 -10.86 11.49
CA GLU A 657 -6.07 -10.23 10.26
C GLU A 657 -5.70 -8.74 10.39
N ASP A 658 -6.18 -8.03 11.43
CA ASP A 658 -5.84 -6.63 11.63
C ASP A 658 -4.70 -6.48 12.64
N ARG A 659 -3.48 -6.26 12.13
CA ARG A 659 -2.24 -6.09 12.91
C ARG A 659 -2.09 -4.71 13.57
N SER A 660 -3.03 -3.79 13.36
CA SER A 660 -3.00 -2.46 13.96
C SER A 660 -3.40 -2.50 15.44
N ASP A 661 -2.50 -2.06 16.33
CA ASP A 661 -2.78 -1.89 17.77
C ASP A 661 -3.57 -0.61 18.08
N ILE A 662 -3.99 0.16 17.07
CA ILE A 662 -4.58 1.48 17.23
C ILE A 662 -6.00 1.48 16.68
N VAL A 663 -6.90 2.15 17.40
CA VAL A 663 -8.25 2.50 16.95
C VAL A 663 -8.34 4.01 16.79
N ALA A 664 -8.87 4.45 15.65
CA ALA A 664 -9.17 5.85 15.40
C ALA A 664 -10.62 6.17 15.74
N PHE A 665 -10.84 7.31 16.39
CA PHE A 665 -12.16 7.89 16.62
C PHE A 665 -12.23 9.26 15.96
N ASN A 666 -13.28 9.50 15.20
CA ASN A 666 -13.62 10.82 14.69
C ASN A 666 -14.39 11.58 15.78
N VAL A 667 -13.92 12.75 16.14
CA VAL A 667 -14.47 13.57 17.22
C VAL A 667 -14.75 14.97 16.69
N LYS A 668 -15.95 15.50 17.00
CA LYS A 668 -16.32 16.87 16.61
C LYS A 668 -16.60 17.73 17.82
N PRO A 669 -16.14 18.99 17.83
CA PRO A 669 -16.46 19.93 18.91
C PRO A 669 -17.94 20.30 18.92
N VAL A 670 -18.47 20.65 20.10
CA VAL A 670 -19.74 21.34 20.22
C VAL A 670 -19.59 22.74 19.64
N VAL A 671 -20.34 23.04 18.61
CA VAL A 671 -20.33 24.34 17.95
C VAL A 671 -21.45 25.19 18.53
N GLU A 672 -21.12 26.39 19.04
CA GLU A 672 -22.14 27.32 19.53
C GLU A 672 -23.10 27.69 18.39
N SER A 673 -24.40 27.66 18.72
CA SER A 673 -25.50 27.80 17.73
C SER A 673 -25.56 29.16 17.00
N VAL A 674 -24.78 30.15 17.43
CA VAL A 674 -24.86 31.51 16.92
C VAL A 674 -23.85 31.77 15.78
N ASN A 675 -22.65 31.19 15.81
CA ASN A 675 -21.61 31.47 14.80
C ASN A 675 -21.11 30.23 14.05
N ARG A 676 -21.49 29.03 14.45
CA ARG A 676 -21.07 27.73 13.85
C ARG A 676 -19.54 27.58 13.64
N GLN A 677 -18.73 28.25 14.44
CA GLN A 677 -17.28 28.27 14.30
C GLN A 677 -16.61 27.86 15.61
N ALA A 678 -15.65 26.94 15.50
CA ALA A 678 -14.73 26.67 16.61
C ALA A 678 -13.65 27.75 16.64
N ILE A 679 -13.45 28.39 17.80
CA ILE A 679 -12.49 29.48 17.97
C ILE A 679 -11.34 28.95 18.82
N PHE A 680 -10.11 29.01 18.24
CA PHE A 680 -8.87 28.70 18.96
C PHE A 680 -8.19 30.02 19.32
N LEU A 681 -8.09 30.28 20.63
CA LEU A 681 -7.52 31.53 21.14
C LEU A 681 -6.19 31.28 21.86
N SER A 682 -5.38 32.32 21.87
CA SER A 682 -4.10 32.36 22.61
C SER A 682 -4.31 32.77 24.07
N THR A 683 -5.30 32.21 24.75
CA THR A 683 -5.63 32.58 26.14
C THR A 683 -5.29 31.47 27.12
N ASP A 684 -5.03 31.85 28.36
CA ASP A 684 -4.94 30.90 29.47
C ASP A 684 -6.25 30.10 29.57
N ARG A 685 -6.14 28.85 29.99
CA ARG A 685 -7.28 27.98 30.18
C ARG A 685 -7.42 27.59 31.63
N THR A 686 -8.56 27.89 32.22
CA THR A 686 -8.85 27.58 33.63
C THR A 686 -9.85 26.44 33.72
N VAL A 687 -9.52 25.43 34.51
CA VAL A 687 -10.38 24.25 34.77
C VAL A 687 -10.78 24.32 36.27
N ALA A 688 -12.07 24.20 36.53
CA ALA A 688 -12.59 24.14 37.88
C ALA A 688 -12.24 22.81 38.57
N LEU A 689 -11.94 22.87 39.86
CA LEU A 689 -11.65 21.73 40.69
C LEU A 689 -12.81 21.52 41.67
N GLU A 690 -13.36 20.32 41.70
CA GLU A 690 -14.45 19.94 42.59
C GLU A 690 -13.92 19.65 44.01
N GLU A 691 -14.66 20.07 45.01
CA GLU A 691 -14.38 19.76 46.42
C GLU A 691 -15.24 18.58 46.85
N HIS A 692 -14.61 17.58 47.44
CA HIS A 692 -15.28 16.41 47.96
C HIS A 692 -14.87 16.17 49.40
N THR A 693 -15.83 16.15 50.30
CA THR A 693 -15.60 15.90 51.76
C THR A 693 -15.67 14.40 52.05
N GLY A 694 -14.80 13.92 52.91
CA GLY A 694 -14.72 12.49 53.29
C GLY A 694 -14.00 12.33 54.66
N GLU A 695 -13.92 11.11 55.13
CA GLU A 695 -13.28 10.78 56.42
C GLU A 695 -11.77 11.02 56.40
N PHE A 696 -11.12 10.59 55.31
CA PHE A 696 -9.67 10.66 55.18
C PHE A 696 -9.23 11.80 54.26
N GLU A 697 -8.37 12.68 54.72
CA GLU A 697 -7.92 13.86 53.96
C GLU A 697 -7.21 13.52 52.67
N HIS A 698 -6.41 12.46 52.65
CA HIS A 698 -5.70 11.99 51.46
C HIS A 698 -6.60 11.41 50.37
N ASP A 699 -7.89 11.15 50.61
CA ASP A 699 -8.88 10.69 49.65
C ASP A 699 -9.89 11.78 49.25
N ARG A 700 -9.84 12.97 49.90
CA ARG A 700 -10.72 14.09 49.58
C ARG A 700 -10.29 14.82 48.31
N SER A 701 -11.23 15.43 47.64
CA SER A 701 -11.04 16.45 46.59
C SER A 701 -10.13 16.04 45.43
N TRP A 702 -10.09 14.75 45.11
CA TRP A 702 -9.41 14.28 43.93
C TRP A 702 -10.20 14.58 42.66
N ASN A 703 -9.53 15.16 41.66
CA ASN A 703 -10.08 15.52 40.35
C ASN A 703 -9.25 14.88 39.24
N LEU A 704 -9.89 14.38 38.18
CA LEU A 704 -9.25 14.00 36.97
C LEU A 704 -9.44 15.11 35.94
N ILE A 705 -8.36 15.77 35.60
CA ILE A 705 -8.32 16.87 34.63
C ILE A 705 -7.40 16.51 33.46
N GLY A 706 -7.41 17.30 32.40
CA GLY A 706 -6.56 17.05 31.27
C GLY A 706 -6.02 18.31 30.63
N ASN A 707 -5.03 18.11 29.78
CA ASN A 707 -4.46 19.19 28.98
C ASN A 707 -5.55 19.80 28.06
N PRO A 708 -5.93 21.07 28.28
CA PRO A 708 -7.00 21.72 27.51
C PRO A 708 -6.49 22.32 26.18
N TYR A 709 -5.25 22.07 25.80
CA TYR A 709 -4.67 22.54 24.56
C TYR A 709 -4.42 21.39 23.59
N PRO A 710 -4.62 21.62 22.28
CA PRO A 710 -4.22 20.68 21.25
C PRO A 710 -2.70 20.77 20.99
N SER A 711 -1.88 20.83 22.01
CA SER A 711 -0.42 20.92 21.99
C SER A 711 0.18 20.20 23.19
N TYR A 712 1.48 19.91 23.14
CA TYR A 712 2.22 19.53 24.33
C TYR A 712 2.21 20.67 25.35
N TYR A 713 2.28 20.32 26.64
CA TYR A 713 2.23 21.33 27.69
C TYR A 713 3.24 21.06 28.80
N ASP A 714 4.06 22.05 29.10
CA ASP A 714 5.01 22.03 30.23
C ASP A 714 4.29 22.34 31.53
N THR A 715 4.22 21.40 32.46
CA THR A 715 3.50 21.53 33.72
C THR A 715 4.05 22.61 34.67
N ARG A 716 5.28 23.09 34.45
CA ARG A 716 5.85 24.22 35.21
C ARG A 716 5.13 25.55 34.98
N PHE A 717 4.32 25.65 33.91
CA PHE A 717 3.49 26.80 33.58
C PHE A 717 2.06 26.66 34.15
N LEU A 718 1.76 25.62 34.90
CA LEU A 718 0.50 25.55 35.64
C LEU A 718 0.50 26.59 36.78
N ASP A 719 -0.58 27.37 36.88
CA ASP A 719 -0.86 28.12 38.10
C ASP A 719 -1.45 27.18 39.16
N PHE A 720 -0.60 26.24 39.55
CA PHE A 720 -0.93 25.19 40.53
C PHE A 720 0.36 24.67 41.15
N THR A 721 0.39 24.59 42.50
CA THR A 721 1.59 24.22 43.23
C THR A 721 1.55 22.83 43.84
N ALA A 722 0.32 22.30 44.08
CA ALA A 722 0.18 20.95 44.58
C ALA A 722 0.66 19.90 43.55
N PRO A 723 1.07 18.71 43.99
CA PRO A 723 1.53 17.67 43.12
C PRO A 723 0.45 17.19 42.13
N ILE A 724 0.87 16.87 40.89
CA ILE A 724 0.05 16.19 39.89
C ILE A 724 0.42 14.70 39.84
N THR A 725 -0.57 13.86 39.57
CA THR A 725 -0.36 12.40 39.45
C THR A 725 -0.77 11.91 38.09
N VAL A 726 0.19 11.31 37.37
CA VAL A 726 -0.01 10.80 36.05
C VAL A 726 0.14 9.28 35.98
N TRP A 727 -0.59 8.62 35.10
CA TRP A 727 -0.39 7.22 34.84
C TRP A 727 0.84 7.04 33.92
N ASN A 728 1.88 6.40 34.49
CA ASN A 728 3.05 6.01 33.68
C ASN A 728 2.85 4.59 33.17
N ARG A 729 2.57 4.49 31.88
CA ARG A 729 2.26 3.23 31.24
C ARG A 729 3.43 2.26 31.19
N GLN A 730 4.66 2.74 30.93
CA GLN A 730 5.85 1.88 30.88
C GLN A 730 6.12 1.24 32.24
N ALA A 731 5.84 1.98 33.30
CA ALA A 731 6.01 1.49 34.66
C ALA A 731 4.76 0.76 35.19
N GLY A 732 3.61 0.81 34.47
CA GLY A 732 2.34 0.23 34.90
C GLY A 732 1.80 0.82 36.21
N LYS A 733 2.09 2.10 36.51
CA LYS A 733 1.77 2.73 37.80
C LYS A 733 1.59 4.24 37.70
N TYR A 734 0.96 4.78 38.75
CA TYR A 734 0.84 6.22 38.93
C TYR A 734 2.14 6.82 39.43
N MET A 735 2.54 7.96 38.88
CA MET A 735 3.71 8.72 39.33
C MET A 735 3.32 10.16 39.60
N ALA A 736 3.78 10.67 40.74
CA ALA A 736 3.54 12.05 41.12
C ALA A 736 4.69 12.95 40.69
N TYR A 737 4.36 14.17 40.27
CA TYR A 737 5.29 15.22 39.88
C TYR A 737 4.91 16.52 40.55
N SER A 738 5.91 17.27 40.99
CA SER A 738 5.69 18.64 41.50
C SER A 738 5.74 19.61 40.30
N PRO A 739 4.69 20.37 40.02
CA PRO A 739 4.75 21.40 38.97
C PRO A 739 5.79 22.50 39.25
N VAL A 740 6.23 22.60 40.50
CA VAL A 740 7.25 23.58 40.92
C VAL A 740 8.66 23.09 40.66
N ASP A 741 8.94 21.79 40.88
CA ASP A 741 10.29 21.25 40.88
C ASP A 741 10.58 20.34 39.67
N ASP A 742 9.54 19.75 39.09
CA ASP A 742 9.67 18.78 37.99
C ASP A 742 9.26 19.38 36.65
N LYS A 743 10.10 19.20 35.67
CA LYS A 743 9.68 19.38 34.27
C LYS A 743 8.97 18.11 33.80
N TYR A 744 7.67 18.16 33.71
CA TYR A 744 6.88 17.13 33.02
C TYR A 744 6.13 17.72 31.85
N ILE A 745 6.15 17.05 30.72
CA ILE A 745 5.45 17.47 29.50
C ILE A 745 4.22 16.58 29.32
N LEU A 746 3.05 17.19 29.39
CA LEU A 746 1.79 16.53 29.06
C LEU A 746 1.65 16.39 27.55
N ASP A 747 1.21 15.23 27.11
CA ASP A 747 0.84 15.03 25.70
C ASP A 747 -0.46 15.78 25.38
N PRO A 748 -0.72 16.14 24.10
CA PRO A 748 -2.02 16.66 23.70
C PRO A 748 -3.13 15.68 24.09
N GLY A 749 -4.09 16.14 24.90
CA GLY A 749 -5.19 15.29 25.42
C GLY A 749 -4.86 14.31 26.50
N GLN A 750 -3.70 14.39 27.10
CA GLN A 750 -3.39 13.58 28.26
C GLN A 750 -4.16 14.07 29.50
N ALA A 751 -4.84 13.15 30.21
CA ALA A 751 -5.43 13.43 31.49
C ALA A 751 -4.53 12.98 32.67
N PHE A 752 -4.69 13.62 33.83
CA PHE A 752 -3.92 13.40 35.04
C PHE A 752 -4.74 13.76 36.26
N PHE A 753 -4.37 13.22 37.42
CA PHE A 753 -5.02 13.50 38.69
C PHE A 753 -4.39 14.69 39.40
N VAL A 754 -5.24 15.49 40.04
CA VAL A 754 -4.86 16.50 41.02
C VAL A 754 -5.75 16.39 42.26
N GLN A 755 -5.20 16.70 43.41
CA GLN A 755 -5.97 16.86 44.62
C GLN A 755 -6.15 18.37 44.89
N ARG A 756 -7.41 18.84 44.95
CA ARG A 756 -7.70 20.26 45.15
C ARG A 756 -7.23 20.75 46.53
N PRO A 757 -6.35 21.74 46.60
CA PRO A 757 -6.05 22.43 47.86
C PRO A 757 -7.28 23.19 48.38
N VAL A 758 -7.33 23.41 49.70
CA VAL A 758 -8.49 24.07 50.35
C VAL A 758 -8.74 25.49 49.82
N ASP A 759 -7.68 26.19 49.48
CA ASP A 759 -7.65 27.59 49.06
C ASP A 759 -7.60 27.79 47.54
N GLN A 760 -7.68 26.73 46.74
CA GLN A 760 -7.57 26.81 45.29
C GLN A 760 -8.70 26.05 44.56
N GLU A 761 -9.64 26.80 44.02
CA GLU A 761 -10.85 26.25 43.33
C GLU A 761 -10.61 25.91 41.87
N THR A 762 -9.51 26.34 41.32
CA THR A 762 -9.22 26.17 39.89
C THR A 762 -7.75 25.84 39.67
N ILE A 763 -7.48 25.23 38.50
CA ILE A 763 -6.15 25.11 37.96
C ILE A 763 -6.11 25.86 36.60
N THR A 764 -5.12 26.74 36.46
CA THR A 764 -4.95 27.52 35.26
C THR A 764 -3.74 27.06 34.47
N PHE A 765 -3.95 26.71 33.21
CA PHE A 765 -2.93 26.41 32.21
C PHE A 765 -2.54 27.73 31.54
N LEU A 766 -1.39 28.29 31.93
CA LEU A 766 -0.86 29.51 31.32
C LEU A 766 -0.45 29.20 29.86
N ASN A 767 -0.77 30.09 28.95
CA ASN A 767 -0.58 29.85 27.53
C ASN A 767 0.90 29.68 27.12
N GLY A 768 1.83 30.27 27.85
CA GLY A 768 3.28 30.10 27.64
C GLY A 768 3.82 28.67 27.86
N GLY A 769 3.03 27.79 28.48
CA GLY A 769 3.42 26.40 28.69
C GLY A 769 3.24 25.48 27.46
N ARG A 770 2.64 25.98 26.37
CA ARG A 770 2.42 25.19 25.15
C ARG A 770 3.70 24.96 24.40
N GLN A 771 3.90 23.73 23.90
CA GLN A 771 5.09 23.30 23.16
C GLN A 771 4.71 22.46 21.95
N THR A 772 5.57 22.47 20.92
CA THR A 772 5.40 21.66 19.70
C THR A 772 5.91 20.23 19.88
N TYR A 773 6.81 20.01 20.84
CA TYR A 773 7.44 18.71 21.08
C TYR A 773 7.53 18.34 22.56
N ARG A 774 7.53 17.03 22.82
CA ARG A 774 7.77 16.47 24.15
C ARG A 774 9.21 16.67 24.63
N HIS A 775 10.17 16.66 23.71
CA HIS A 775 11.58 16.92 23.99
C HIS A 775 12.00 18.16 23.21
N ALA A 776 12.10 19.29 23.85
CA ALA A 776 12.63 20.48 23.23
C ALA A 776 14.05 20.20 22.68
N ARG A 777 14.20 20.06 21.35
CA ARG A 777 15.46 20.43 20.72
C ARG A 777 15.72 21.90 21.12
N LYS A 778 16.97 22.24 21.43
CA LYS A 778 17.43 23.58 21.81
C LYS A 778 16.93 24.68 20.85
N LEU A 779 15.67 25.03 20.90
CA LEU A 779 15.14 26.27 20.40
C LEU A 779 14.71 27.05 21.64
N GLU A 780 15.03 28.33 21.67
CA GLU A 780 14.85 29.28 22.75
C GLU A 780 13.61 28.98 23.61
N VAL A 781 13.85 28.29 24.72
CA VAL A 781 12.82 28.00 25.71
C VAL A 781 12.50 29.37 26.33
N GLU A 782 11.29 29.86 26.15
CA GLU A 782 10.77 30.88 27.06
C GLU A 782 11.03 30.37 28.48
N GLU A 783 11.83 31.10 29.23
CA GLU A 783 12.07 30.73 30.63
C GLU A 783 10.72 30.67 31.34
N ALA A 784 10.50 29.59 32.10
CA ALA A 784 9.32 29.47 32.91
C ALA A 784 9.14 30.78 33.70
N PRO A 785 7.90 31.32 33.81
CA PRO A 785 7.69 32.58 34.45
C PRO A 785 8.41 32.57 35.82
N SER A 786 9.28 33.59 36.01
CA SER A 786 9.94 33.69 37.31
C SER A 786 8.83 33.86 38.36
N ARG A 787 8.63 32.85 39.19
CA ARG A 787 7.72 32.93 40.35
C ARG A 787 8.28 33.85 41.42
N ALA A 788 8.83 34.99 40.99
CA ALA A 788 9.54 35.96 41.83
C ALA A 788 8.75 36.51 43.02
N ASN A 789 7.45 36.25 43.08
CA ASN A 789 6.60 36.65 44.19
C ASN A 789 6.26 35.52 45.17
N MET A 790 6.66 34.26 44.90
CA MET A 790 6.60 33.22 45.93
C MET A 790 7.94 33.16 46.64
N VAL A 791 8.00 33.81 47.81
CA VAL A 791 9.10 33.59 48.76
C VAL A 791 8.96 32.17 49.29
N MET A 792 9.54 31.21 48.55
CA MET A 792 9.62 29.84 49.05
C MET A 792 10.65 29.77 50.15
N ALA A 793 10.26 29.23 51.33
CA ALA A 793 11.21 28.92 52.40
C ALA A 793 12.32 27.98 51.84
N PRO A 794 13.56 28.11 52.30
CA PRO A 794 14.63 27.21 51.90
C PRO A 794 14.21 25.75 52.06
N ARG A 795 14.32 24.97 51.00
CA ARG A 795 13.94 23.56 51.01
C ARG A 795 14.99 22.67 50.38
N SER A 796 15.10 21.45 50.85
CA SER A 796 15.96 20.41 50.32
C SER A 796 15.09 19.30 49.73
N VAL A 797 15.33 18.93 48.45
CA VAL A 797 14.56 17.93 47.73
C VAL A 797 15.40 16.68 47.53
N TYR A 798 14.89 15.55 47.98
CA TYR A 798 15.51 14.24 47.83
C TYR A 798 14.64 13.36 46.93
N ASN A 799 15.11 13.03 45.71
CA ASN A 799 14.47 12.08 44.82
C ASN A 799 15.09 10.70 45.02
N ILE A 800 14.26 9.72 45.35
CA ILE A 800 14.68 8.36 45.61
C ILE A 800 14.10 7.46 44.51
N LEU A 801 14.98 6.78 43.79
CA LEU A 801 14.60 5.83 42.74
C LEU A 801 15.03 4.43 43.13
N VAL A 802 14.16 3.47 42.89
CA VAL A 802 14.46 2.04 42.99
C VAL A 802 14.23 1.38 41.64
N LYS A 803 15.20 0.57 41.22
CA LYS A 803 15.11 -0.24 39.98
C LYS A 803 15.14 -1.71 40.35
N GLY A 804 14.19 -2.48 39.81
CA GLY A 804 14.14 -3.93 39.95
C GLY A 804 13.79 -4.54 38.59
N GLY A 805 14.78 -5.15 37.91
CA GLY A 805 14.63 -5.57 36.54
C GLY A 805 14.33 -4.40 35.60
N GLU A 806 13.25 -4.48 34.82
CA GLU A 806 12.76 -3.39 33.96
C GLU A 806 11.87 -2.38 34.70
N SER A 807 11.47 -2.67 35.94
CA SER A 807 10.60 -1.82 36.74
C SER A 807 11.39 -0.75 37.48
N VAL A 808 10.93 0.49 37.41
CA VAL A 808 11.48 1.65 38.11
C VAL A 808 10.38 2.34 38.88
N ASP A 809 10.62 2.65 40.18
CA ASP A 809 9.70 3.49 40.92
C ASP A 809 10.45 4.61 41.65
N ARG A 810 9.75 5.69 41.98
CA ARG A 810 10.31 6.82 42.68
C ARG A 810 9.39 7.29 43.81
N THR A 811 9.99 7.85 44.84
CA THR A 811 9.33 8.71 45.78
C THR A 811 10.21 9.94 46.06
N ARG A 812 9.62 10.98 46.61
CA ARG A 812 10.29 12.24 46.89
C ARG A 812 10.07 12.63 48.36
N VAL A 813 11.12 13.09 48.99
CA VAL A 813 11.05 13.73 50.30
C VAL A 813 11.52 15.17 50.14
N VAL A 814 10.74 16.10 50.60
CA VAL A 814 11.06 17.54 50.62
C VAL A 814 11.19 17.97 52.08
N ILE A 815 12.33 18.55 52.44
CA ILE A 815 12.54 19.15 53.74
C ILE A 815 12.30 20.65 53.61
N ASN A 816 11.29 21.15 54.27
CA ASN A 816 10.86 22.56 54.22
C ASN A 816 10.49 23.06 55.63
N GLU A 817 11.01 24.24 56.05
CA GLU A 817 10.73 24.82 57.36
C GLU A 817 9.24 25.15 57.59
N ALA A 818 8.49 25.37 56.48
CA ALA A 818 7.06 25.69 56.57
C ALA A 818 6.14 24.46 56.49
N ALA A 819 6.69 23.23 56.37
CA ALA A 819 5.90 22.01 56.35
C ALA A 819 5.50 21.53 57.74
N THR A 820 4.47 20.70 57.80
CA THR A 820 4.03 20.01 59.02
C THR A 820 4.33 18.51 58.94
N PHE A 821 4.04 17.74 59.99
CA PHE A 821 4.09 16.28 59.95
C PHE A 821 2.79 15.65 59.44
N ASP A 822 1.72 16.45 59.34
CA ASP A 822 0.44 16.00 58.85
C ASP A 822 0.40 16.07 57.32
N TYR A 823 -0.58 15.39 56.72
CA TYR A 823 -0.80 15.43 55.27
C TYR A 823 -1.30 16.82 54.86
N GLU A 824 -0.60 17.47 53.93
CA GLU A 824 -0.98 18.77 53.38
C GLU A 824 -1.27 18.67 51.91
N LEU A 825 -2.53 18.93 51.49
CA LEU A 825 -2.99 18.83 50.09
C LEU A 825 -2.19 19.66 49.07
N SER A 826 -1.61 20.77 49.50
CA SER A 826 -0.81 21.66 48.68
C SER A 826 0.64 21.22 48.46
N ARG A 827 1.12 20.25 49.22
CA ARG A 827 2.54 19.86 49.28
C ARG A 827 2.78 18.37 49.18
N ASP A 828 1.90 17.56 49.74
CA ASP A 828 2.02 16.11 49.77
C ASP A 828 1.23 15.46 48.66
N ALA A 829 1.70 14.33 48.15
CA ALA A 829 0.96 13.51 47.23
C ALA A 829 0.81 12.09 47.76
N GLY A 830 -0.42 11.66 47.92
CA GLY A 830 -0.72 10.28 48.25
C GLY A 830 -0.26 9.34 47.11
N LYS A 831 0.27 8.17 47.44
CA LYS A 831 0.71 7.19 46.45
C LYS A 831 -0.48 6.38 45.95
N PHE A 832 -0.80 6.50 44.67
CA PHE A 832 -1.66 5.54 43.97
C PHE A 832 -0.89 4.24 43.80
N MET A 833 -1.39 3.16 44.34
CA MET A 833 -0.75 1.85 44.21
C MET A 833 -1.20 1.19 42.91
N GLY A 834 -0.25 0.63 42.18
CA GLY A 834 -0.54 -0.26 41.07
C GLY A 834 -1.08 -1.62 41.54
N GLY A 835 -1.63 -2.46 40.64
CA GLY A 835 -2.02 -3.82 40.97
C GLY A 835 -0.83 -4.70 41.39
N GLU A 836 -1.09 -5.95 41.76
CA GLU A 836 -0.07 -6.92 42.22
C GLU A 836 1.04 -7.17 41.17
N GLU A 837 0.74 -6.92 39.87
CA GLU A 837 1.69 -7.07 38.77
C GLU A 837 2.58 -5.83 38.55
N ALA A 838 2.41 -4.75 39.28
CA ALA A 838 3.11 -3.48 39.03
C ALA A 838 4.61 -3.48 39.39
N GLY A 839 5.18 -4.59 39.79
CA GLY A 839 6.60 -4.71 40.13
C GLY A 839 6.99 -3.93 41.42
N VAL A 840 8.22 -3.42 41.46
CA VAL A 840 8.71 -2.70 42.63
C VAL A 840 7.95 -1.36 42.83
N GLN A 841 7.39 -1.13 44.01
CA GLN A 841 6.72 0.11 44.37
C GLN A 841 7.41 0.76 45.59
N LEU A 842 7.78 2.03 45.46
CA LEU A 842 8.46 2.79 46.51
C LEU A 842 7.57 3.92 47.01
N PHE A 843 7.44 4.03 48.34
CA PHE A 843 6.69 5.10 48.96
C PHE A 843 7.26 5.42 50.37
N THR A 844 6.98 6.60 50.87
CA THR A 844 7.20 6.92 52.27
C THR A 844 5.91 6.69 53.07
N ILE A 845 6.00 6.35 54.33
CA ILE A 845 4.83 6.18 55.20
C ILE A 845 4.91 7.19 56.35
N ASN A 846 3.79 7.88 56.58
CA ASN A 846 3.61 8.67 57.79
C ASN A 846 2.13 8.59 58.22
N GLY A 847 1.88 8.38 59.50
CA GLY A 847 0.51 8.25 60.04
C GLY A 847 -0.34 7.18 59.37
N GLY A 848 0.29 6.13 58.72
CA GLY A 848 -0.42 5.10 57.97
C GLY A 848 -0.65 5.46 56.48
N VAL A 849 -0.42 6.69 56.07
CA VAL A 849 -0.56 7.15 54.67
C VAL A 849 0.71 6.86 53.88
N ARG A 850 0.54 6.41 52.63
CA ARG A 850 1.62 6.18 51.66
C ARG A 850 1.77 7.40 50.74
N TYR A 851 2.98 7.96 50.66
CA TYR A 851 3.28 9.19 49.93
C TYR A 851 4.16 8.95 48.72
N ALA A 852 3.81 9.52 47.62
CA ALA A 852 4.65 9.67 46.41
C ALA A 852 5.54 10.91 46.53
N ILE A 853 5.02 11.98 47.12
CA ILE A 853 5.75 13.18 47.56
C ILE A 853 5.39 13.42 49.02
N ASN A 854 6.39 13.67 49.86
CA ASN A 854 6.24 13.84 51.27
C ASN A 854 7.09 15.05 51.72
N GLU A 855 6.44 16.17 52.05
CA GLU A 855 7.11 17.39 52.51
C GLU A 855 7.17 17.41 54.05
N ARG A 856 8.33 17.74 54.59
CA ARG A 856 8.61 17.64 56.02
C ARG A 856 9.27 18.89 56.58
N PRO A 857 9.01 19.23 57.87
CA PRO A 857 9.67 20.35 58.53
C PRO A 857 11.17 20.08 58.72
N LEU A 858 11.94 21.15 58.79
CA LEU A 858 13.38 21.10 59.03
C LEU A 858 13.64 20.64 60.50
N GLY A 859 14.36 19.54 60.69
CA GLY A 859 14.88 19.11 61.99
C GLY A 859 14.02 18.14 62.78
N GLY A 860 13.05 17.47 62.21
CA GLY A 860 12.21 16.53 62.93
C GLY A 860 11.93 15.21 62.20
N GLY A 861 12.30 14.11 62.79
CA GLY A 861 11.78 12.79 62.51
C GLY A 861 12.56 11.95 61.48
N GLU A 862 12.36 10.66 61.61
CA GLU A 862 12.92 9.63 60.73
C GLU A 862 11.98 9.40 59.56
N VAL A 863 12.49 9.47 58.30
CA VAL A 863 11.71 9.09 57.10
C VAL A 863 11.98 7.62 56.79
N ARG A 864 10.94 6.78 56.91
CA ARG A 864 11.04 5.36 56.63
C ARG A 864 10.61 5.08 55.20
N PHE A 865 11.43 4.31 54.48
CA PHE A 865 11.14 3.83 53.14
C PHE A 865 10.73 2.36 53.20
N THR A 866 9.64 2.02 52.57
CA THR A 866 9.17 0.65 52.48
C THR A 866 8.98 0.33 51.01
N GLY A 867 9.63 -0.74 50.57
CA GLY A 867 9.42 -1.31 49.22
C GLY A 867 8.56 -2.58 49.32
N GLN A 868 7.66 -2.77 48.39
CA GLN A 868 6.91 -4.02 48.18
C GLN A 868 7.29 -4.62 46.86
#